data_dbcc61586e9336f6c1479d8c85d66c1b
#
_entry.id   dbcc61586e9336f6c1479d8c85d66c1b
#
_cell.length_a   1.000
_cell.length_b   1.000
_cell.length_c   1.000
_cell.angle_alpha   90.00
_cell.angle_beta   90.00
_cell.angle_gamma   90.00
#
_symmetry.space_group_name_H-M   'P 1'
#
loop_
_entity.id
_entity.type
_entity.pdbx_description
1 polymer ?
#
loop_
_entity_poly.entity_id
_entity_poly.type
_entity_poly.pdbx_seq_one_letter_code
_entity_poly.pdbx_strand_id
1 'polypeptide(L)'
;MRLQKYPIRWSIVIVAAVIVGLLFYWETNHLNIETDILESMPQGDPILTSARRVISHLPVQDKIFIDLEQASADRDKLVRAVKLLEGHLNKSGLFTKVGVSDEAGYFPELILHVNDHLPALLNASDLEQKIQPLLSPEKIRQAMAQNRRSLEELTGIGRAEMMARDPLGFSGVILSRMSALAPANNAQFYNGQLLSADGRHALIIARIAGSGTDTAKAAKIERLLEDCQQELKSNKDLQDQYILTPVGGYRAALDNETIAKRDVKLAVTLTTVLIIILLILIFPRPLIGLLALLPSSVGGIGALFVCSFLFKSMSILSVGFGGAIMAFTVDMGIAYLLFLDQPYTTYGKRVAREVWSAELMATVTTVGAFLLLLISDFKILAEIGVFSALGVAFALLFVHFVFPKVFPWMPPSKRRANRFLRDAIINVAAPAKWKLWAAVCFGLIMLLLAKPVFNVDLQSMNSMSPDSIQAEKKLAQTWGSLSGKSYVLLEAPNTGELQKKNEQLMTLLASDVQEEKLAPVFLPSVLFPSRQSAQSNFNAWQNFWTPDRLKTLKRDFNAAARENGFKPEAFAPFWKTFHHHDPGDFTIPEKYFEMLGIAKNPEGFTQVSLLAAGKHYDANDLFGRISAAGFIKFFDADLFNKRLSGFLKNLFLEIALIISVGLILITFLHFLDWRLSLAALAPVAFALCATLGTMKLIGHPLDIPGIMLWIIVMGMGDDYAIYYICHYQRNFNEKLPAMHTIKFSMFLSACTTLIGFGVLIFANHAVLKSIGIVSFLGIGYALIGAFFILPYLMEKIYAPVQYPTGEFPVGSGEHLRRALLRFRHLPAYPRVFARFKIMMDPMFKELDQYVKNPRRIIDIGCGYGIPSTWLLEIYPQAKIFGLDPDEERVLIALRVIGERGRVEVGRAPDLPAVEGSVDYVLMLDMIHLISDEEAKLALRRVYEKLEADGTLLIRATVPSERKFPWKRWIEVLRLRFVRMPERFRAREDLITLIADAGFKVEVFDAAAAKVEEKWFVGRKT
;
A
#
# COMPACT_ATOMS: atom_id res chain seq x y z
N MET A 1 -14.66 -30.35 31.70
CA MET A 1 -14.05 -30.45 33.04
C MET A 1 -12.80 -31.30 33.03
N ARG A 2 -11.68 -30.89 32.32
CA ARG A 2 -10.31 -31.46 32.35
C ARG A 2 -9.26 -30.40 32.00
N LEU A 3 -9.50 -29.14 32.36
CA LEU A 3 -8.54 -28.02 32.13
C LEU A 3 -7.42 -27.96 33.16
N GLN A 4 -7.46 -28.75 34.22
CA GLN A 4 -6.53 -28.71 35.36
C GLN A 4 -5.17 -29.41 35.12
N LYS A 5 -4.92 -30.03 33.96
CA LYS A 5 -3.68 -30.80 33.72
C LYS A 5 -2.55 -30.02 33.00
N TYR A 6 -2.79 -28.79 32.58
CA TYR A 6 -1.79 -27.97 31.86
C TYR A 6 -1.49 -26.72 32.67
N PRO A 7 -0.26 -26.33 32.84
CA PRO A 7 0.12 -25.12 33.58
C PRO A 7 -0.05 -23.85 32.73
N ILE A 8 -1.20 -23.77 32.00
CA ILE A 8 -1.57 -22.59 31.24
C ILE A 8 -2.11 -21.55 32.19
N ARG A 9 -1.53 -20.36 32.21
CA ARG A 9 -2.03 -19.25 33.00
C ARG A 9 -3.18 -18.56 32.28
N TRP A 10 -4.36 -19.14 32.34
CA TRP A 10 -5.58 -18.64 31.70
C TRP A 10 -5.95 -17.21 32.09
N SER A 11 -5.58 -16.76 33.29
CA SER A 11 -5.78 -15.38 33.71
C SER A 11 -5.12 -14.36 32.76
N ILE A 12 -3.89 -14.66 32.27
CA ILE A 12 -3.18 -13.77 31.32
C ILE A 12 -3.91 -13.77 29.97
N VAL A 13 -4.39 -14.93 29.51
CA VAL A 13 -5.13 -15.05 28.25
C VAL A 13 -6.45 -14.25 28.32
N ILE A 14 -7.18 -14.40 29.47
CA ILE A 14 -8.45 -13.67 29.68
C ILE A 14 -8.19 -12.16 29.71
N VAL A 15 -7.18 -11.71 30.46
CA VAL A 15 -6.81 -10.29 30.53
C VAL A 15 -6.47 -9.75 29.13
N ALA A 16 -5.67 -10.48 28.36
CA ALA A 16 -5.34 -10.08 26.99
C ALA A 16 -6.60 -10.00 26.10
N ALA A 17 -7.48 -11.00 26.18
CA ALA A 17 -8.72 -11.00 25.41
C ALA A 17 -9.67 -9.86 25.81
N VAL A 18 -9.76 -9.52 27.10
CA VAL A 18 -10.54 -8.36 27.60
C VAL A 18 -9.96 -7.05 27.07
N ILE A 19 -8.63 -6.87 27.15
CA ILE A 19 -7.98 -5.66 26.61
C ILE A 19 -8.27 -5.52 25.13
N VAL A 20 -8.10 -6.58 24.35
CA VAL A 20 -8.39 -6.60 22.92
C VAL A 20 -9.85 -6.25 22.64
N GLY A 21 -10.79 -6.81 23.42
CA GLY A 21 -12.23 -6.50 23.30
C GLY A 21 -12.57 -5.04 23.64
N LEU A 22 -11.93 -4.47 24.67
CA LEU A 22 -12.12 -3.06 25.02
C LEU A 22 -11.54 -2.12 23.97
N LEU A 23 -10.37 -2.41 23.45
CA LEU A 23 -9.77 -1.64 22.36
C LEU A 23 -10.64 -1.68 21.10
N PHE A 24 -11.11 -2.86 20.72
CA PHE A 24 -12.00 -3.02 19.58
C PHE A 24 -13.32 -2.25 19.74
N TYR A 25 -13.92 -2.29 20.92
CA TYR A 25 -15.14 -1.52 21.24
C TYR A 25 -14.87 0.00 21.13
N TRP A 26 -13.72 0.46 21.63
CA TRP A 26 -13.33 1.86 21.52
C TRP A 26 -13.17 2.31 20.07
N GLU A 27 -12.52 1.48 19.24
CA GLU A 27 -12.28 1.75 17.81
C GLU A 27 -13.57 1.86 17.00
N THR A 28 -14.55 0.98 17.25
CA THR A 28 -15.84 1.01 16.53
C THR A 28 -16.58 2.33 16.70
N ASN A 29 -16.28 3.09 17.76
CA ASN A 29 -16.92 4.36 18.06
C ASN A 29 -16.09 5.61 17.67
N HIS A 30 -14.79 5.46 17.40
CA HIS A 30 -13.89 6.59 17.20
C HIS A 30 -13.14 6.58 15.86
N LEU A 31 -13.14 5.46 15.15
CA LEU A 31 -12.45 5.37 13.86
C LEU A 31 -13.33 5.94 12.75
N ASN A 32 -12.86 7.03 12.14
CA ASN A 32 -13.49 7.58 10.94
C ASN A 32 -12.98 6.81 9.71
N ILE A 33 -13.91 6.15 9.01
CA ILE A 33 -13.59 5.42 7.79
C ILE A 33 -13.90 6.31 6.59
N GLU A 34 -12.91 6.48 5.72
CA GLU A 34 -13.00 7.26 4.51
C GLU A 34 -13.13 6.36 3.29
N THR A 35 -14.02 6.76 2.38
CA THR A 35 -14.30 6.05 1.13
C THR A 35 -13.87 6.83 -0.11
N ASP A 36 -13.41 8.09 0.05
CA ASP A 36 -13.00 8.94 -1.07
C ASP A 36 -11.56 8.60 -1.51
N ILE A 37 -11.44 8.09 -2.72
CA ILE A 37 -10.16 7.71 -3.32
C ILE A 37 -9.39 8.94 -3.83
N LEU A 38 -10.08 10.05 -4.12
CA LEU A 38 -9.46 11.26 -4.68
C LEU A 38 -8.48 11.93 -3.71
N GLU A 39 -8.75 11.85 -2.40
CA GLU A 39 -7.83 12.37 -1.38
C GLU A 39 -6.51 11.60 -1.29
N SER A 40 -6.50 10.39 -1.83
CA SER A 40 -5.34 9.49 -1.82
C SER A 40 -4.38 9.70 -2.99
N MET A 41 -4.67 10.66 -3.90
CA MET A 41 -3.84 10.89 -5.09
C MET A 41 -2.54 11.63 -4.77
N PRO A 42 -1.44 11.30 -5.51
CA PRO A 42 -0.14 11.95 -5.33
C PRO A 42 -0.18 13.44 -5.71
N GLN A 43 0.63 14.26 -5.02
CA GLN A 43 0.63 15.72 -5.19
C GLN A 43 1.81 16.25 -6.02
N GLY A 44 2.78 15.43 -6.38
CA GLY A 44 4.04 15.85 -7.01
C GLY A 44 3.99 16.11 -8.52
N ASP A 45 2.97 15.64 -9.24
CA ASP A 45 2.87 15.78 -10.71
C ASP A 45 1.91 16.92 -11.11
N PRO A 46 2.33 17.84 -12.03
CA PRO A 46 1.48 18.97 -12.45
C PRO A 46 0.16 18.57 -13.09
N ILE A 47 0.15 17.48 -13.89
CA ILE A 47 -1.06 16.97 -14.55
C ILE A 47 -2.01 16.40 -13.50
N LEU A 48 -1.50 15.58 -12.57
CA LEU A 48 -2.31 14.97 -11.52
C LEU A 48 -2.85 16.03 -10.55
N THR A 49 -2.03 17.04 -10.21
CA THR A 49 -2.43 18.15 -9.34
C THR A 49 -3.52 19.01 -10.02
N SER A 50 -3.35 19.33 -11.31
CA SER A 50 -4.36 20.05 -12.10
C SER A 50 -5.67 19.27 -12.18
N ALA A 51 -5.58 17.97 -12.50
CA ALA A 51 -6.71 17.08 -12.58
C ALA A 51 -7.49 16.99 -11.24
N ARG A 52 -6.78 16.80 -10.13
CA ARG A 52 -7.40 16.76 -8.80
C ARG A 52 -8.19 18.04 -8.49
N ARG A 53 -7.62 19.22 -8.81
CA ARG A 53 -8.29 20.50 -8.60
C ARG A 53 -9.54 20.62 -9.46
N VAL A 54 -9.49 20.18 -10.71
CA VAL A 54 -10.68 20.17 -11.60
C VAL A 54 -11.72 19.19 -11.08
N ILE A 55 -11.33 17.94 -10.78
CA ILE A 55 -12.25 16.89 -10.35
C ILE A 55 -12.99 17.30 -9.07
N SER A 56 -12.32 17.94 -8.10
CA SER A 56 -12.95 18.41 -6.85
C SER A 56 -14.00 19.51 -7.06
N HIS A 57 -14.06 20.13 -8.26
CA HIS A 57 -15.02 21.16 -8.62
C HIS A 57 -15.98 20.73 -9.72
N LEU A 58 -15.94 19.46 -10.15
CA LEU A 58 -16.86 18.96 -11.19
C LEU A 58 -18.30 18.98 -10.67
N PRO A 59 -19.19 19.69 -11.35
CA PRO A 59 -20.62 19.75 -10.96
C PRO A 59 -21.33 18.40 -11.11
N VAL A 60 -20.70 17.41 -11.76
CA VAL A 60 -21.28 16.09 -12.02
C VAL A 60 -21.29 15.23 -10.75
N GLN A 61 -20.39 15.47 -9.78
CA GLN A 61 -20.33 14.67 -8.55
C GLN A 61 -21.59 14.77 -7.68
N ASP A 62 -22.25 15.94 -7.71
CA ASP A 62 -23.45 16.18 -6.91
C ASP A 62 -24.75 16.05 -7.74
N LYS A 63 -24.66 15.70 -9.02
CA LYS A 63 -25.81 15.52 -9.91
C LYS A 63 -26.18 14.05 -10.04
N ILE A 64 -27.50 13.80 -10.07
CA ILE A 64 -28.10 12.52 -10.41
C ILE A 64 -28.85 12.72 -11.73
N PHE A 65 -28.58 11.82 -12.66
CA PHE A 65 -29.33 11.72 -13.92
C PHE A 65 -30.30 10.57 -13.78
N ILE A 66 -31.59 10.86 -13.95
CA ILE A 66 -32.63 9.86 -13.82
C ILE A 66 -33.33 9.76 -15.17
N ASP A 67 -33.17 8.63 -15.84
CA ASP A 67 -33.91 8.31 -17.05
C ASP A 67 -35.20 7.61 -16.66
N LEU A 68 -36.36 8.23 -17.03
CA LEU A 68 -37.70 7.67 -16.90
C LEU A 68 -38.14 7.14 -18.25
N GLU A 69 -38.14 5.82 -18.42
CA GLU A 69 -38.60 5.14 -19.61
C GLU A 69 -40.07 4.76 -19.48
N GLN A 70 -40.83 4.98 -20.56
CA GLN A 70 -42.21 4.62 -20.72
C GLN A 70 -42.40 3.58 -21.84
N ALA A 71 -43.24 2.60 -21.66
CA ALA A 71 -43.49 1.57 -22.67
C ALA A 71 -44.24 2.14 -23.90
N SER A 72 -45.18 3.07 -23.70
CA SER A 72 -45.86 3.80 -24.76
C SER A 72 -45.08 5.08 -25.16
N ALA A 73 -45.36 5.65 -26.33
CA ALA A 73 -44.75 6.93 -26.72
C ALA A 73 -45.69 8.12 -26.45
N ASP A 74 -46.48 8.09 -25.36
CA ASP A 74 -47.41 9.14 -24.97
C ASP A 74 -46.69 10.24 -24.17
N ARG A 75 -46.31 11.30 -24.86
CA ARG A 75 -45.56 12.44 -24.26
C ARG A 75 -46.25 13.09 -23.07
N ASP A 76 -47.61 13.21 -23.14
CA ASP A 76 -48.33 13.87 -22.05
C ASP A 76 -48.42 13.03 -20.78
N LYS A 77 -48.54 11.71 -20.91
CA LYS A 77 -48.42 10.79 -19.76
C LYS A 77 -47.04 10.79 -19.17
N LEU A 78 -46.01 10.79 -20.00
CA LEU A 78 -44.62 10.84 -19.57
C LEU A 78 -44.34 12.12 -18.78
N VAL A 79 -44.80 13.29 -19.26
CA VAL A 79 -44.64 14.57 -18.55
C VAL A 79 -45.38 14.54 -17.19
N ARG A 80 -46.57 13.94 -17.13
CA ARG A 80 -47.30 13.79 -15.84
C ARG A 80 -46.51 12.91 -14.87
N ALA A 81 -45.94 11.82 -15.32
CA ALA A 81 -45.10 10.93 -14.48
C ALA A 81 -43.83 11.64 -13.99
N VAL A 82 -43.15 12.42 -14.85
CA VAL A 82 -42.03 13.27 -14.48
C VAL A 82 -42.40 14.27 -13.39
N LYS A 83 -43.49 15.02 -13.54
CA LYS A 83 -43.93 16.01 -12.55
C LYS A 83 -44.26 15.38 -11.18
N LEU A 84 -44.85 14.18 -11.18
CA LEU A 84 -45.12 13.44 -9.97
C LEU A 84 -43.80 13.06 -9.28
N LEU A 85 -42.83 12.53 -10.02
CA LEU A 85 -41.49 12.15 -9.51
C LEU A 85 -40.73 13.38 -9.00
N GLU A 86 -40.67 14.48 -9.76
CA GLU A 86 -40.07 15.75 -9.32
C GLU A 86 -40.68 16.27 -8.02
N GLY A 87 -42.02 16.13 -7.86
CA GLY A 87 -42.73 16.51 -6.64
C GLY A 87 -42.30 15.73 -5.41
N HIS A 88 -42.06 14.41 -5.55
CA HIS A 88 -41.55 13.55 -4.44
C HIS A 88 -40.10 13.84 -4.12
N LEU A 89 -39.26 13.99 -5.15
CA LEU A 89 -37.85 14.30 -4.96
C LEU A 89 -37.66 15.65 -4.24
N ASN A 90 -38.42 16.69 -4.66
CA ASN A 90 -38.35 18.02 -4.02
C ASN A 90 -38.82 18.00 -2.55
N LYS A 91 -39.85 17.23 -2.22
CA LYS A 91 -40.38 17.12 -0.84
C LYS A 91 -39.44 16.37 0.11
N SER A 92 -38.51 15.55 -0.41
CA SER A 92 -37.63 14.71 0.41
C SER A 92 -36.60 15.48 1.22
N GLY A 93 -36.27 16.72 0.82
CA GLY A 93 -35.18 17.52 1.40
C GLY A 93 -33.77 16.96 1.14
N LEU A 94 -33.64 15.90 0.33
CA LEU A 94 -32.36 15.32 -0.04
C LEU A 94 -31.71 16.03 -1.23
N PHE A 95 -32.48 16.84 -1.95
CA PHE A 95 -32.03 17.55 -3.14
C PHE A 95 -32.19 19.05 -2.96
N THR A 96 -31.22 19.81 -3.47
CA THR A 96 -31.29 21.28 -3.55
C THR A 96 -32.05 21.75 -4.76
N LYS A 97 -32.10 20.94 -5.82
CA LYS A 97 -32.78 21.25 -7.08
C LYS A 97 -33.16 19.95 -7.80
N VAL A 98 -34.34 19.92 -8.41
CA VAL A 98 -34.84 18.77 -9.19
C VAL A 98 -35.50 19.29 -10.44
N GLY A 99 -35.14 18.68 -11.60
CA GLY A 99 -35.63 19.03 -12.91
C GLY A 99 -34.83 20.14 -13.60
N VAL A 100 -35.18 20.40 -14.84
CA VAL A 100 -34.56 21.42 -15.69
C VAL A 100 -35.52 22.56 -16.08
N SER A 101 -36.72 22.57 -15.49
CA SER A 101 -37.75 23.54 -15.81
C SER A 101 -37.32 25.00 -15.60
N ASP A 102 -36.57 25.28 -14.54
CA ASP A 102 -36.05 26.61 -14.27
C ASP A 102 -35.00 27.05 -15.30
N GLU A 103 -34.09 26.15 -15.66
CA GLU A 103 -33.04 26.40 -16.65
C GLU A 103 -33.64 26.58 -18.06
N ALA A 104 -34.63 25.77 -18.39
CA ALA A 104 -35.39 25.93 -19.62
C ALA A 104 -36.07 27.29 -19.73
N GLY A 105 -36.53 27.83 -18.59
CA GLY A 105 -37.13 29.19 -18.53
C GLY A 105 -36.16 30.32 -18.86
N TYR A 106 -34.85 30.11 -18.68
CA TYR A 106 -33.84 31.11 -18.98
C TYR A 106 -33.48 31.21 -20.48
N PHE A 107 -33.72 30.19 -21.30
CA PHE A 107 -33.36 30.22 -22.69
C PHE A 107 -34.08 31.35 -23.47
N PRO A 108 -35.40 31.60 -23.32
CA PRO A 108 -36.07 32.77 -23.94
C PRO A 108 -35.45 34.11 -23.51
N GLU A 109 -35.10 34.25 -22.20
CA GLU A 109 -34.46 35.47 -21.69
C GLU A 109 -33.06 35.66 -22.29
N LEU A 110 -32.28 34.59 -22.43
CA LEU A 110 -30.94 34.65 -23.04
C LEU A 110 -31.02 35.00 -24.52
N ILE A 111 -32.02 34.50 -25.25
CA ILE A 111 -32.27 34.88 -26.65
C ILE A 111 -32.61 36.39 -26.75
N LEU A 112 -33.46 36.89 -25.84
CA LEU A 112 -33.76 38.34 -25.76
C LEU A 112 -32.50 39.13 -25.39
N HIS A 113 -31.69 38.67 -24.42
CA HIS A 113 -30.41 39.29 -24.06
C HIS A 113 -29.47 39.38 -25.28
N VAL A 114 -29.34 38.30 -26.08
CA VAL A 114 -28.54 38.30 -27.31
C VAL A 114 -29.04 39.32 -28.28
N ASN A 115 -30.38 39.37 -28.53
CA ASN A 115 -30.98 40.31 -29.48
C ASN A 115 -30.79 41.76 -29.04
N ASP A 116 -30.92 42.07 -27.76
CA ASP A 116 -30.83 43.44 -27.26
C ASP A 116 -29.37 43.94 -27.21
N HIS A 117 -28.38 43.04 -27.14
CA HIS A 117 -26.95 43.37 -26.96
C HIS A 117 -26.08 42.99 -28.18
N LEU A 118 -26.64 42.66 -29.35
CA LEU A 118 -25.91 42.30 -30.58
C LEU A 118 -24.70 43.21 -30.86
N PRO A 119 -24.78 44.57 -30.72
CA PRO A 119 -23.66 45.46 -30.97
C PRO A 119 -22.41 45.17 -30.15
N ALA A 120 -22.59 44.65 -28.93
CA ALA A 120 -21.49 44.36 -28.03
C ALA A 120 -21.03 42.88 -28.07
N LEU A 121 -21.83 42.00 -28.69
CA LEU A 121 -21.57 40.56 -28.77
C LEU A 121 -20.87 40.15 -30.07
N LEU A 122 -21.07 40.92 -31.18
CA LEU A 122 -20.48 40.62 -32.48
C LEU A 122 -19.12 41.32 -32.62
N ASN A 123 -18.05 40.57 -32.83
CA ASN A 123 -16.74 41.13 -33.09
C ASN A 123 -16.57 41.55 -34.59
N ALA A 124 -15.47 42.25 -34.90
CA ALA A 124 -15.18 42.71 -36.27
C ALA A 124 -15.18 41.59 -37.33
N SER A 125 -14.62 40.43 -36.98
CA SER A 125 -14.60 39.25 -37.86
C SER A 125 -16.01 38.70 -38.11
N ASP A 126 -16.87 38.63 -37.08
CA ASP A 126 -18.26 38.20 -37.24
C ASP A 126 -19.04 39.14 -38.14
N LEU A 127 -18.81 40.46 -38.01
CA LEU A 127 -19.46 41.46 -38.84
C LEU A 127 -19.08 41.31 -40.33
N GLU A 128 -17.80 41.12 -40.60
CA GLU A 128 -17.32 41.04 -42.01
C GLU A 128 -17.62 39.66 -42.64
N GLN A 129 -17.42 38.58 -41.89
CA GLN A 129 -17.49 37.22 -42.45
C GLN A 129 -18.89 36.61 -42.39
N LYS A 130 -19.70 36.97 -41.39
CA LYS A 130 -20.98 36.31 -41.14
C LYS A 130 -22.17 37.26 -41.35
N ILE A 131 -22.07 38.52 -40.91
CA ILE A 131 -23.16 39.51 -41.07
C ILE A 131 -23.17 40.12 -42.49
N GLN A 132 -22.01 40.52 -42.99
CA GLN A 132 -21.90 41.13 -44.33
C GLN A 132 -22.57 40.30 -45.43
N PRO A 133 -22.42 38.96 -45.51
CA PRO A 133 -23.10 38.14 -46.52
C PRO A 133 -24.64 38.14 -46.41
N LEU A 134 -25.19 38.37 -45.21
CA LEU A 134 -26.66 38.45 -45.00
C LEU A 134 -27.25 39.71 -45.48
N LEU A 135 -26.48 40.76 -45.78
CA LEU A 135 -26.96 42.06 -46.23
C LEU A 135 -27.20 42.14 -47.73
N SER A 136 -26.99 41.07 -48.47
CA SER A 136 -27.34 41.03 -49.89
C SER A 136 -28.87 41.13 -50.10
N PRO A 137 -29.36 41.88 -51.11
CA PRO A 137 -30.80 42.05 -51.36
C PRO A 137 -31.56 40.75 -51.49
N GLU A 138 -30.92 39.72 -52.04
CA GLU A 138 -31.47 38.38 -52.20
C GLU A 138 -31.65 37.68 -50.84
N LYS A 139 -30.62 37.72 -49.93
CA LYS A 139 -30.69 37.13 -48.58
C LYS A 139 -31.73 37.85 -47.71
N ILE A 140 -31.82 39.17 -47.80
CA ILE A 140 -32.84 39.94 -47.09
C ILE A 140 -34.28 39.51 -47.55
N ARG A 141 -34.54 39.33 -48.88
CA ARG A 141 -35.82 38.80 -49.37
C ARG A 141 -36.08 37.37 -48.85
N GLN A 142 -35.07 36.52 -48.91
CA GLN A 142 -35.19 35.15 -48.38
C GLN A 142 -35.57 35.15 -46.92
N ALA A 143 -34.89 35.95 -46.04
CA ALA A 143 -35.18 36.06 -44.60
C ALA A 143 -36.66 36.57 -44.41
N MET A 144 -37.06 37.56 -45.08
CA MET A 144 -38.46 38.05 -44.99
C MET A 144 -39.50 37.03 -45.44
N ALA A 145 -39.27 36.32 -46.55
CA ALA A 145 -40.14 35.23 -46.99
C ALA A 145 -40.18 34.07 -45.95
N GLN A 146 -39.07 33.76 -45.33
CA GLN A 146 -39.00 32.72 -44.27
C GLN A 146 -39.75 33.17 -43.01
N ASN A 147 -39.60 34.41 -42.58
CA ASN A 147 -40.34 35.01 -41.49
C ASN A 147 -41.88 34.97 -41.73
N ARG A 148 -42.30 35.26 -42.90
CA ARG A 148 -43.73 35.15 -43.28
C ARG A 148 -44.25 33.73 -43.13
N ARG A 149 -43.56 32.74 -43.72
CA ARG A 149 -43.92 31.32 -43.60
C ARG A 149 -44.01 30.85 -42.11
N SER A 150 -43.00 31.25 -41.29
CA SER A 150 -42.99 30.91 -39.89
C SER A 150 -44.13 31.56 -39.09
N LEU A 151 -44.69 32.69 -39.52
CA LEU A 151 -45.84 33.28 -38.86
C LEU A 151 -47.18 32.68 -39.36
N GLU A 152 -47.23 32.14 -40.58
CA GLU A 152 -48.36 31.40 -41.09
C GLU A 152 -48.53 30.00 -40.43
N GLU A 153 -47.49 29.45 -39.85
CA GLU A 153 -47.52 28.21 -39.07
C GLU A 153 -48.15 28.46 -37.69
N LEU A 154 -48.99 27.56 -37.19
CA LEU A 154 -49.66 27.67 -35.88
C LEU A 154 -48.68 27.78 -34.69
N THR A 155 -47.40 27.45 -34.93
CA THR A 155 -46.29 27.55 -33.94
C THR A 155 -45.70 28.99 -33.85
N GLY A 156 -46.18 29.92 -34.63
CA GLY A 156 -45.70 31.31 -34.76
C GLY A 156 -46.16 32.26 -33.62
N ILE A 157 -47.13 31.85 -32.79
CA ILE A 157 -47.62 32.64 -31.65
C ILE A 157 -46.57 32.68 -30.59
N GLY A 158 -45.92 33.83 -30.34
CA GLY A 158 -44.77 34.04 -29.46
C GLY A 158 -43.45 34.26 -30.17
N ARG A 159 -43.29 33.89 -31.43
CA ARG A 159 -42.10 34.21 -32.25
C ARG A 159 -42.14 35.61 -32.91
N ALA A 160 -43.30 36.22 -33.02
CA ALA A 160 -43.42 37.51 -33.60
C ALA A 160 -42.55 38.60 -32.97
N GLU A 161 -42.37 38.58 -31.63
CA GLU A 161 -41.50 39.52 -30.94
C GLU A 161 -40.05 39.33 -31.31
N MET A 162 -39.59 38.06 -31.36
CA MET A 162 -38.22 37.72 -31.71
C MET A 162 -37.91 38.12 -33.16
N MET A 163 -38.84 37.86 -34.09
CA MET A 163 -38.69 38.24 -35.49
C MET A 163 -38.70 39.79 -35.67
N ALA A 164 -39.46 40.50 -34.86
CA ALA A 164 -39.47 41.98 -34.87
C ALA A 164 -38.13 42.57 -34.39
N ARG A 165 -37.44 41.90 -33.49
CA ARG A 165 -36.09 42.26 -32.91
C ARG A 165 -34.91 41.88 -33.82
N ASP A 166 -35.00 40.74 -34.50
CA ASP A 166 -33.94 40.22 -35.38
C ASP A 166 -34.53 39.57 -36.65
N PRO A 167 -35.09 40.36 -37.56
CA PRO A 167 -35.68 39.84 -38.77
C PRO A 167 -34.71 39.24 -39.78
N LEU A 168 -33.43 39.54 -39.68
CA LEU A 168 -32.36 39.06 -40.57
C LEU A 168 -31.55 37.89 -39.97
N GLY A 169 -31.79 37.50 -38.71
CA GLY A 169 -31.16 36.37 -38.07
C GLY A 169 -29.72 36.66 -37.63
N PHE A 170 -29.36 37.88 -37.30
CA PHE A 170 -28.04 38.24 -36.80
C PHE A 170 -27.67 37.53 -35.49
N SER A 171 -28.67 37.37 -34.62
CA SER A 171 -28.49 36.61 -33.38
C SER A 171 -28.09 35.15 -33.59
N GLY A 172 -28.42 34.60 -34.78
CA GLY A 172 -28.07 33.24 -35.16
C GLY A 172 -26.55 32.96 -35.08
N VAL A 173 -25.72 34.00 -35.31
CA VAL A 173 -24.26 33.89 -35.17
C VAL A 173 -23.86 33.57 -33.71
N ILE A 174 -24.50 34.19 -32.74
CA ILE A 174 -24.23 33.93 -31.30
C ILE A 174 -24.95 32.67 -30.83
N LEU A 175 -26.21 32.48 -31.23
CA LEU A 175 -27.03 31.34 -30.87
C LEU A 175 -26.42 30.00 -31.38
N SER A 176 -25.79 30.02 -32.54
CA SER A 176 -25.05 28.83 -33.03
C SER A 176 -23.88 28.40 -32.11
N ARG A 177 -23.25 29.36 -31.41
CA ARG A 177 -22.20 29.07 -30.42
C ARG A 177 -22.77 28.52 -29.12
N MET A 178 -24.06 28.82 -28.84
CA MET A 178 -24.76 28.28 -27.65
C MET A 178 -25.21 26.83 -27.84
N SER A 179 -25.19 26.27 -29.04
CA SER A 179 -25.59 24.88 -29.32
C SER A 179 -24.80 23.87 -28.46
N ALA A 180 -23.58 24.21 -28.03
CA ALA A 180 -22.76 23.39 -27.12
C ALA A 180 -23.30 23.38 -25.68
N LEU A 181 -24.30 24.21 -25.32
CA LEU A 181 -24.99 24.15 -24.03
C LEU A 181 -26.10 23.10 -23.97
N ALA A 182 -26.50 22.52 -25.10
CA ALA A 182 -27.58 21.53 -25.13
C ALA A 182 -27.15 20.30 -24.27
N PRO A 183 -27.95 19.91 -23.28
CA PRO A 183 -27.56 18.87 -22.32
C PRO A 183 -27.44 17.47 -22.93
N ALA A 184 -28.05 17.26 -24.11
CA ALA A 184 -27.97 16.01 -24.86
C ALA A 184 -28.27 16.25 -26.34
N ASN A 185 -27.52 15.59 -27.23
CA ASN A 185 -27.66 15.75 -28.67
C ASN A 185 -29.05 15.27 -29.23
N ASN A 186 -29.77 14.42 -28.50
CA ASN A 186 -31.03 13.80 -28.88
C ASN A 186 -32.23 14.28 -28.03
N ALA A 187 -32.06 15.32 -27.24
CA ALA A 187 -33.10 15.83 -26.34
C ALA A 187 -33.96 16.90 -27.00
N GLN A 188 -35.26 16.85 -26.71
CA GLN A 188 -36.27 17.83 -27.11
C GLN A 188 -36.95 18.37 -25.85
N PHE A 189 -37.16 19.69 -25.79
CA PHE A 189 -37.99 20.30 -24.76
C PHE A 189 -39.46 20.16 -25.09
N TYR A 190 -40.23 19.56 -24.20
CA TYR A 190 -41.68 19.43 -24.33
C TYR A 190 -42.37 19.73 -22.99
N ASN A 191 -43.21 20.73 -22.92
CA ASN A 191 -43.93 21.19 -21.73
C ASN A 191 -43.00 21.39 -20.50
N GLY A 192 -41.78 21.96 -20.72
CA GLY A 192 -40.78 22.24 -19.68
C GLY A 192 -39.95 21.04 -19.26
N GLN A 193 -40.07 19.88 -19.91
CA GLN A 193 -39.32 18.67 -19.63
C GLN A 193 -38.41 18.28 -20.80
N LEU A 194 -37.31 17.59 -20.49
CA LEU A 194 -36.37 17.01 -21.45
C LEU A 194 -36.85 15.62 -21.85
N LEU A 195 -37.30 15.46 -23.09
CA LEU A 195 -37.74 14.20 -23.66
C LEU A 195 -36.76 13.73 -24.76
N SER A 196 -36.62 12.42 -24.92
CA SER A 196 -35.92 11.83 -26.06
C SER A 196 -36.68 12.09 -27.41
N ALA A 197 -35.96 11.98 -28.51
CA ALA A 197 -36.55 12.20 -29.84
C ALA A 197 -37.71 11.24 -30.16
N ASP A 198 -37.64 10.00 -29.63
CA ASP A 198 -38.69 8.99 -29.80
C ASP A 198 -39.90 9.17 -28.84
N GLY A 199 -39.78 10.11 -27.88
CA GLY A 199 -40.83 10.43 -26.91
C GLY A 199 -41.10 9.35 -25.88
N ARG A 200 -40.19 8.37 -25.70
CA ARG A 200 -40.30 7.28 -24.73
C ARG A 200 -39.52 7.50 -23.45
N HIS A 201 -38.55 8.38 -23.46
CA HIS A 201 -37.68 8.66 -22.32
C HIS A 201 -37.79 10.10 -21.88
N ALA A 202 -37.68 10.34 -20.57
CA ALA A 202 -37.55 11.67 -20.00
C ALA A 202 -36.32 11.71 -19.07
N LEU A 203 -35.51 12.77 -19.21
CA LEU A 203 -34.30 12.96 -18.39
C LEU A 203 -34.61 13.98 -17.29
N ILE A 204 -34.49 13.52 -16.04
CA ILE A 204 -34.56 14.37 -14.84
C ILE A 204 -33.14 14.52 -14.29
N ILE A 205 -32.76 15.78 -14.07
CA ILE A 205 -31.48 16.11 -13.45
C ILE A 205 -31.76 16.59 -12.02
N ALA A 206 -31.22 15.93 -11.03
CA ALA A 206 -31.39 16.33 -9.63
C ALA A 206 -30.04 16.60 -8.98
N ARG A 207 -29.95 17.61 -8.13
CA ARG A 207 -28.75 17.99 -7.41
C ARG A 207 -28.87 17.63 -5.92
N ILE A 208 -27.91 16.84 -5.42
CA ILE A 208 -27.89 16.38 -4.02
C ILE A 208 -27.59 17.55 -3.07
N ALA A 209 -28.27 17.60 -1.93
CA ALA A 209 -27.97 18.53 -0.85
C ALA A 209 -26.70 18.10 -0.10
N GLY A 210 -25.56 18.66 -0.45
CA GLY A 210 -24.23 18.35 0.09
C GLY A 210 -23.40 17.45 -0.82
N SER A 211 -22.45 16.67 -0.26
CA SER A 211 -21.57 15.83 -1.07
C SER A 211 -22.29 14.61 -1.64
N GLY A 212 -22.14 14.37 -2.93
CA GLY A 212 -22.62 13.16 -3.61
C GLY A 212 -21.89 11.87 -3.21
N THR A 213 -20.75 12.00 -2.50
CA THR A 213 -19.97 10.86 -1.99
C THR A 213 -20.39 10.43 -0.58
N ASP A 214 -21.35 11.11 0.05
CA ASP A 214 -21.92 10.72 1.35
C ASP A 214 -22.79 9.46 1.20
N THR A 215 -22.25 8.33 1.55
CA THR A 215 -22.91 7.02 1.40
C THR A 215 -24.15 6.85 2.25
N ALA A 216 -24.22 7.52 3.40
CA ALA A 216 -25.42 7.49 4.25
C ALA A 216 -26.59 8.23 3.59
N LYS A 217 -26.33 9.35 2.91
CA LYS A 217 -27.30 10.05 2.08
C LYS A 217 -27.65 9.25 0.82
N ALA A 218 -26.61 8.68 0.17
CA ALA A 218 -26.78 7.84 -1.01
C ALA A 218 -27.77 6.69 -0.75
N ALA A 219 -27.67 6.03 0.40
CA ALA A 219 -28.60 4.97 0.80
C ALA A 219 -30.04 5.47 1.00
N LYS A 220 -30.23 6.72 1.48
CA LYS A 220 -31.55 7.33 1.61
C LYS A 220 -32.14 7.69 0.23
N ILE A 221 -31.30 8.18 -0.69
CA ILE A 221 -31.68 8.51 -2.06
C ILE A 221 -32.12 7.24 -2.80
N GLU A 222 -31.35 6.14 -2.68
CA GLU A 222 -31.69 4.88 -3.34
C GLU A 222 -33.06 4.36 -2.87
N ARG A 223 -33.33 4.36 -1.55
CA ARG A 223 -34.64 3.97 -1.00
C ARG A 223 -35.77 4.87 -1.51
N LEU A 224 -35.56 6.18 -1.55
CA LEU A 224 -36.54 7.10 -2.09
C LEU A 224 -36.86 6.81 -3.55
N LEU A 225 -35.87 6.51 -4.37
CA LEU A 225 -36.02 6.17 -5.77
C LEU A 225 -36.73 4.81 -5.96
N GLU A 226 -36.47 3.83 -5.10
CA GLU A 226 -37.19 2.56 -5.05
C GLU A 226 -38.69 2.78 -4.70
N ASP A 227 -38.97 3.61 -3.70
CA ASP A 227 -40.34 3.96 -3.30
C ASP A 227 -41.07 4.67 -4.45
N CYS A 228 -40.40 5.62 -5.12
CA CYS A 228 -40.95 6.29 -6.31
C CYS A 228 -41.23 5.31 -7.47
N GLN A 229 -40.34 4.35 -7.69
CA GLN A 229 -40.54 3.31 -8.72
C GLN A 229 -41.75 2.44 -8.40
N GLN A 230 -41.98 2.08 -7.12
CA GLN A 230 -43.15 1.31 -6.70
C GLN A 230 -44.45 2.12 -6.88
N GLU A 231 -44.42 3.39 -6.53
CA GLU A 231 -45.57 4.31 -6.68
C GLU A 231 -45.94 4.49 -8.15
N LEU A 232 -44.96 4.71 -9.04
CA LEU A 232 -45.21 4.80 -10.48
C LEU A 232 -45.86 3.54 -11.04
N LYS A 233 -45.47 2.35 -10.56
CA LYS A 233 -46.08 1.08 -10.96
C LYS A 233 -47.51 0.87 -10.42
N SER A 234 -47.78 1.42 -9.25
CA SER A 234 -49.10 1.24 -8.60
C SER A 234 -50.12 2.32 -9.01
N ASN A 235 -49.72 3.40 -9.64
CA ASN A 235 -50.57 4.54 -9.99
C ASN A 235 -51.52 4.22 -11.15
N LYS A 236 -52.79 4.10 -10.85
CA LYS A 236 -53.85 3.77 -11.82
C LYS A 236 -54.13 4.88 -12.87
N ASP A 237 -53.75 6.11 -12.55
CA ASP A 237 -54.02 7.26 -13.47
C ASP A 237 -53.00 7.33 -14.60
N LEU A 238 -51.83 6.74 -14.42
CA LEU A 238 -50.76 6.72 -15.41
C LEU A 238 -50.91 5.59 -16.44
N GLN A 239 -51.52 4.46 -16.06
CA GLN A 239 -51.89 3.30 -16.91
C GLN A 239 -50.79 2.87 -17.90
N ASP A 240 -49.53 2.87 -17.50
CA ASP A 240 -48.38 2.48 -18.32
C ASP A 240 -47.27 1.84 -17.48
N GLN A 241 -46.29 1.20 -18.12
CA GLN A 241 -45.12 0.65 -17.46
C GLN A 241 -44.01 1.67 -17.49
N TYR A 242 -43.56 2.09 -16.29
CA TYR A 242 -42.44 3.01 -16.11
C TYR A 242 -41.25 2.31 -15.51
N ILE A 243 -40.07 2.57 -16.06
CA ILE A 243 -38.78 2.10 -15.54
C ILE A 243 -37.92 3.31 -15.22
N LEU A 244 -37.51 3.39 -13.98
CA LEU A 244 -36.65 4.44 -13.46
C LEU A 244 -35.20 3.95 -13.45
N THR A 245 -34.30 4.65 -14.14
CA THR A 245 -32.89 4.30 -14.26
C THR A 245 -32.03 5.45 -13.75
N PRO A 246 -31.68 5.44 -12.43
CA PRO A 246 -30.85 6.49 -11.87
C PRO A 246 -29.35 6.22 -12.12
N VAL A 247 -28.59 7.28 -12.42
CA VAL A 247 -27.12 7.25 -12.63
C VAL A 247 -26.52 8.49 -11.98
N GLY A 248 -25.42 8.30 -11.27
CA GLY A 248 -24.69 9.39 -10.64
C GLY A 248 -23.60 8.93 -9.67
N GLY A 249 -22.74 9.85 -9.24
CA GLY A 249 -21.64 9.55 -8.32
C GLY A 249 -22.08 8.90 -6.99
N TYR A 250 -23.27 9.25 -6.51
CA TYR A 250 -23.85 8.68 -5.29
C TYR A 250 -24.00 7.15 -5.35
N ARG A 251 -24.41 6.63 -6.53
CA ARG A 251 -24.62 5.19 -6.73
C ARG A 251 -23.29 4.45 -6.81
N ALA A 252 -22.31 5.02 -7.52
CA ALA A 252 -20.96 4.48 -7.56
C ALA A 252 -20.33 4.42 -6.16
N ALA A 253 -20.51 5.47 -5.34
CA ALA A 253 -20.01 5.50 -3.96
C ALA A 253 -20.72 4.47 -3.07
N LEU A 254 -22.03 4.33 -3.17
CA LEU A 254 -22.84 3.36 -2.42
C LEU A 254 -22.50 1.92 -2.80
N ASP A 255 -22.39 1.62 -4.09
CA ASP A 255 -21.99 0.32 -4.59
C ASP A 255 -20.58 -0.05 -4.08
N ASN A 256 -19.61 0.85 -4.23
CA ASN A 256 -18.24 0.62 -3.81
C ASN A 256 -18.16 0.31 -2.31
N GLU A 257 -18.83 1.09 -1.47
CA GLU A 257 -18.89 0.86 -0.02
C GLU A 257 -19.58 -0.47 0.31
N THR A 258 -20.72 -0.73 -0.29
CA THR A 258 -21.54 -1.93 -0.01
C THR A 258 -20.79 -3.20 -0.40
N ILE A 259 -20.19 -3.19 -1.60
CA ILE A 259 -19.38 -4.31 -2.09
C ILE A 259 -18.16 -4.50 -1.20
N ALA A 260 -17.42 -3.41 -0.89
CA ALA A 260 -16.24 -3.48 -0.04
C ALA A 260 -16.56 -4.00 1.36
N LYS A 261 -17.60 -3.48 2.03
CA LYS A 261 -18.03 -3.94 3.36
C LYS A 261 -18.44 -5.41 3.36
N ARG A 262 -19.18 -5.84 2.35
CA ARG A 262 -19.59 -7.23 2.18
C ARG A 262 -18.38 -8.14 2.00
N ASP A 263 -17.49 -7.79 1.10
CA ASP A 263 -16.32 -8.59 0.77
C ASP A 263 -15.34 -8.66 1.95
N VAL A 264 -15.10 -7.55 2.65
CA VAL A 264 -14.25 -7.52 3.85
C VAL A 264 -14.85 -8.39 4.95
N LYS A 265 -16.17 -8.28 5.23
CA LYS A 265 -16.86 -9.11 6.21
C LYS A 265 -16.77 -10.60 5.84
N LEU A 266 -17.01 -10.93 4.57
CA LEU A 266 -16.93 -12.30 4.08
C LEU A 266 -15.48 -12.82 4.21
N ALA A 267 -14.49 -12.02 3.77
CA ALA A 267 -13.09 -12.38 3.81
C ALA A 267 -12.61 -12.65 5.25
N VAL A 268 -12.87 -11.75 6.18
CA VAL A 268 -12.47 -11.91 7.59
C VAL A 268 -13.15 -13.14 8.22
N THR A 269 -14.44 -13.31 7.97
CA THR A 269 -15.19 -14.45 8.54
C THR A 269 -14.68 -15.77 7.98
N LEU A 270 -14.58 -15.89 6.65
CA LEU A 270 -14.18 -17.13 6.00
C LEU A 270 -12.70 -17.48 6.29
N THR A 271 -11.81 -16.49 6.27
CA THR A 271 -10.40 -16.66 6.67
C THR A 271 -10.29 -17.16 8.09
N THR A 272 -11.00 -16.53 9.04
CA THR A 272 -10.97 -16.94 10.46
C THR A 272 -11.48 -18.36 10.62
N VAL A 273 -12.60 -18.70 10.00
CA VAL A 273 -13.18 -20.06 10.07
C VAL A 273 -12.22 -21.10 9.47
N LEU A 274 -11.65 -20.84 8.30
CA LEU A 274 -10.73 -21.76 7.64
C LEU A 274 -9.44 -21.94 8.46
N ILE A 275 -8.88 -20.86 9.02
CA ILE A 275 -7.71 -20.95 9.90
C ILE A 275 -8.04 -21.74 11.18
N ILE A 276 -9.20 -21.51 11.80
CA ILE A 276 -9.64 -22.29 12.97
C ILE A 276 -9.74 -23.78 12.62
N ILE A 277 -10.36 -24.13 11.51
CA ILE A 277 -10.46 -25.52 11.04
C ILE A 277 -9.05 -26.10 10.82
N LEU A 278 -8.18 -25.37 10.13
CA LEU A 278 -6.80 -25.80 9.89
C LEU A 278 -6.03 -26.07 11.20
N LEU A 279 -6.13 -25.16 12.17
CA LEU A 279 -5.45 -25.30 13.47
C LEU A 279 -6.01 -26.50 14.28
N ILE A 280 -7.34 -26.71 14.25
CA ILE A 280 -7.98 -27.86 14.90
C ILE A 280 -7.54 -29.19 14.30
N LEU A 281 -7.40 -29.24 12.96
CA LEU A 281 -7.02 -30.47 12.25
C LEU A 281 -5.55 -30.83 12.42
N ILE A 282 -4.68 -29.80 12.54
CA ILE A 282 -3.23 -30.01 12.51
C ILE A 282 -2.61 -30.12 13.86
N PHE A 283 -3.05 -29.30 14.84
CA PHE A 283 -2.42 -29.33 16.14
C PHE A 283 -2.79 -30.58 16.94
N PRO A 284 -1.80 -31.26 17.56
CA PRO A 284 -2.08 -32.39 18.45
C PRO A 284 -3.05 -32.05 19.58
N ARG A 285 -2.99 -30.79 20.05
CA ARG A 285 -3.88 -30.22 21.08
C ARG A 285 -4.62 -29.01 20.48
N PRO A 286 -5.82 -29.21 19.91
CA PRO A 286 -6.56 -28.16 19.18
C PRO A 286 -6.74 -26.85 19.95
N LEU A 287 -7.09 -26.95 21.26
CA LEU A 287 -7.27 -25.75 22.10
C LEU A 287 -5.99 -24.94 22.29
N ILE A 288 -4.82 -25.57 22.24
CA ILE A 288 -3.53 -24.87 22.30
C ILE A 288 -3.24 -24.24 20.93
N GLY A 289 -3.49 -24.98 19.85
CA GLY A 289 -3.36 -24.46 18.49
C GLY A 289 -4.18 -23.19 18.26
N LEU A 290 -5.42 -23.14 18.75
CA LEU A 290 -6.28 -21.95 18.63
C LEU A 290 -5.70 -20.69 19.31
N LEU A 291 -4.84 -20.84 20.32
CA LEU A 291 -4.16 -19.71 20.95
C LEU A 291 -3.14 -19.03 20.01
N ALA A 292 -2.79 -19.63 18.85
CA ALA A 292 -2.02 -18.96 17.81
C ALA A 292 -2.74 -17.73 17.23
N LEU A 293 -4.06 -17.65 17.35
CA LEU A 293 -4.82 -16.47 16.90
C LEU A 293 -4.67 -15.27 17.85
N LEU A 294 -4.23 -15.47 19.08
CA LEU A 294 -4.15 -14.39 20.07
C LEU A 294 -3.12 -13.33 19.74
N PRO A 295 -1.86 -13.66 19.36
CA PRO A 295 -0.89 -12.67 18.89
C PRO A 295 -1.39 -11.85 17.71
N SER A 296 -2.06 -12.50 16.77
CA SER A 296 -2.64 -11.85 15.59
C SER A 296 -3.75 -10.86 15.96
N SER A 297 -4.66 -11.24 16.86
CA SER A 297 -5.70 -10.34 17.34
C SER A 297 -5.13 -9.14 18.10
N VAL A 298 -4.14 -9.36 18.96
CA VAL A 298 -3.43 -8.28 19.68
C VAL A 298 -2.69 -7.37 18.71
N GLY A 299 -2.01 -7.96 17.72
CA GLY A 299 -1.30 -7.22 16.67
C GLY A 299 -2.23 -6.35 15.86
N GLY A 300 -3.29 -6.93 15.28
CA GLY A 300 -4.24 -6.21 14.42
C GLY A 300 -5.00 -5.10 15.14
N ILE A 301 -5.62 -5.42 16.28
CA ILE A 301 -6.42 -4.45 17.04
C ILE A 301 -5.53 -3.41 17.70
N GLY A 302 -4.37 -3.81 18.26
CA GLY A 302 -3.42 -2.86 18.82
C GLY A 302 -2.83 -1.90 17.77
N ALA A 303 -2.58 -2.38 16.55
CA ALA A 303 -2.13 -1.53 15.46
C ALA A 303 -3.22 -0.56 15.01
N LEU A 304 -4.45 -1.02 14.87
CA LEU A 304 -5.59 -0.19 14.51
C LEU A 304 -5.81 0.92 15.55
N PHE A 305 -5.72 0.57 16.85
CA PHE A 305 -5.79 1.53 17.95
C PHE A 305 -4.72 2.63 17.83
N VAL A 306 -3.48 2.28 17.55
CA VAL A 306 -2.42 3.28 17.35
C VAL A 306 -2.67 4.11 16.09
N CYS A 307 -3.11 3.48 14.99
CA CYS A 307 -3.43 4.17 13.74
C CYS A 307 -4.56 5.20 13.90
N SER A 308 -5.55 4.95 14.78
CA SER A 308 -6.64 5.91 15.06
C SER A 308 -6.16 7.23 15.67
N PHE A 309 -4.96 7.26 16.28
CA PHE A 309 -4.31 8.50 16.74
C PHE A 309 -3.39 9.13 15.70
N LEU A 310 -2.83 8.31 14.80
CA LEU A 310 -1.90 8.80 13.78
C LEU A 310 -2.64 9.39 12.57
N PHE A 311 -3.79 8.84 12.21
CA PHE A 311 -4.58 9.22 11.05
C PHE A 311 -5.93 9.76 11.47
N LYS A 312 -6.34 10.91 10.92
CA LYS A 312 -7.67 11.51 11.18
C LYS A 312 -8.82 10.67 10.62
N SER A 313 -8.57 9.99 9.52
CA SER A 313 -9.47 9.04 8.86
C SER A 313 -8.63 7.96 8.20
N MET A 314 -9.14 6.73 8.13
CA MET A 314 -8.51 5.61 7.44
C MET A 314 -9.38 5.13 6.28
N SER A 315 -8.75 4.78 5.18
CA SER A 315 -9.44 4.17 4.03
C SER A 315 -10.05 2.81 4.43
N ILE A 316 -11.25 2.55 3.94
CA ILE A 316 -11.90 1.24 4.11
C ILE A 316 -11.04 0.10 3.54
N LEU A 317 -10.25 0.38 2.49
CA LEU A 317 -9.33 -0.58 1.90
C LEU A 317 -8.16 -0.90 2.83
N SER A 318 -7.63 0.10 3.55
CA SER A 318 -6.56 -0.09 4.54
C SER A 318 -7.03 -0.95 5.71
N VAL A 319 -8.24 -0.70 6.21
CA VAL A 319 -8.85 -1.51 7.26
C VAL A 319 -9.18 -2.93 6.76
N GLY A 320 -9.69 -3.05 5.54
CA GLY A 320 -9.98 -4.34 4.89
C GLY A 320 -8.74 -5.22 4.70
N PHE A 321 -7.60 -4.60 4.39
CA PHE A 321 -6.31 -5.28 4.33
C PHE A 321 -5.87 -5.86 5.68
N GLY A 322 -6.38 -5.32 6.79
CA GLY A 322 -6.09 -5.81 8.13
C GLY A 322 -6.46 -7.27 8.35
N GLY A 323 -7.50 -7.78 7.68
CA GLY A 323 -7.85 -9.21 7.71
C GLY A 323 -6.73 -10.10 7.15
N ALA A 324 -6.07 -9.66 6.09
CA ALA A 324 -4.92 -10.35 5.50
C ALA A 324 -3.69 -10.28 6.43
N ILE A 325 -3.47 -9.14 7.09
CA ILE A 325 -2.40 -8.99 8.10
C ILE A 325 -2.62 -9.93 9.29
N MET A 326 -3.87 -10.09 9.72
CA MET A 326 -4.19 -11.04 10.79
C MET A 326 -3.82 -12.47 10.41
N ALA A 327 -4.07 -12.89 9.17
CA ALA A 327 -3.68 -14.21 8.68
C ALA A 327 -2.16 -14.43 8.72
N PHE A 328 -1.40 -13.40 8.40
CA PHE A 328 0.05 -13.40 8.40
C PHE A 328 0.66 -13.41 9.81
N THR A 329 0.16 -12.60 10.72
CA THR A 329 0.70 -12.52 12.09
C THR A 329 0.39 -13.76 12.95
N VAL A 330 -0.55 -14.62 12.53
CA VAL A 330 -0.80 -15.94 13.14
C VAL A 330 0.44 -16.84 13.06
N ASP A 331 1.29 -16.64 12.05
CA ASP A 331 2.46 -17.48 11.77
C ASP A 331 3.46 -17.55 12.93
N MET A 332 3.72 -16.42 13.59
CA MET A 332 4.58 -16.36 14.78
C MET A 332 3.99 -17.19 15.93
N GLY A 333 2.68 -17.12 16.14
CA GLY A 333 1.98 -17.94 17.13
C GLY A 333 2.06 -19.44 16.82
N ILE A 334 1.91 -19.80 15.54
CA ILE A 334 2.02 -21.18 15.07
C ILE A 334 3.41 -21.72 15.29
N ALA A 335 4.45 -20.97 14.89
CA ALA A 335 5.85 -21.37 15.05
C ALA A 335 6.15 -21.62 16.53
N TYR A 336 5.88 -20.67 17.40
CA TYR A 336 6.07 -20.82 18.83
C TYR A 336 5.36 -22.05 19.41
N LEU A 337 4.07 -22.24 19.09
CA LEU A 337 3.26 -23.32 19.65
C LEU A 337 3.66 -24.69 19.10
N LEU A 338 4.11 -24.82 17.86
CA LEU A 338 4.65 -26.06 17.33
C LEU A 338 5.96 -26.48 18.00
N PHE A 339 6.82 -25.53 18.33
CA PHE A 339 8.03 -25.80 19.13
C PHE A 339 7.72 -26.10 20.60
N LEU A 340 6.62 -25.58 21.13
CA LEU A 340 6.18 -25.84 22.49
C LEU A 340 5.51 -27.22 22.63
N ASP A 341 4.68 -27.64 21.68
CA ASP A 341 3.87 -28.87 21.76
C ASP A 341 4.62 -30.09 21.18
N GLN A 342 5.76 -30.44 21.80
CA GLN A 342 6.62 -31.55 21.40
C GLN A 342 6.29 -32.85 22.19
N PRO A 343 6.78 -34.05 21.76
CA PRO A 343 6.60 -35.32 22.49
C PRO A 343 7.47 -35.43 23.76
N TYR A 344 8.16 -34.37 24.14
CA TYR A 344 8.95 -34.25 25.39
C TYR A 344 8.57 -32.96 26.13
N THR A 345 8.98 -32.84 27.37
CA THR A 345 8.70 -31.65 28.20
C THR A 345 9.44 -30.43 27.61
N THR A 346 8.72 -29.34 27.36
CA THR A 346 9.28 -28.09 26.86
C THR A 346 9.05 -26.94 27.83
N TYR A 347 9.89 -25.90 27.75
CA TYR A 347 9.82 -24.70 28.60
C TYR A 347 9.60 -23.47 27.70
N GLY A 348 8.58 -22.66 28.03
CA GLY A 348 8.20 -21.52 27.20
C GLY A 348 9.33 -20.51 26.98
N LYS A 349 10.14 -20.21 28.00
CA LYS A 349 11.31 -19.33 27.85
C LYS A 349 12.39 -19.91 26.91
N ARG A 350 12.57 -21.23 26.92
CA ARG A 350 13.52 -21.91 26.02
C ARG A 350 13.01 -21.85 24.58
N VAL A 351 11.71 -22.14 24.37
CA VAL A 351 11.09 -22.05 23.05
C VAL A 351 11.16 -20.63 22.50
N ALA A 352 10.81 -19.61 23.30
CA ALA A 352 10.91 -18.21 22.88
C ALA A 352 12.33 -17.84 22.42
N ARG A 353 13.36 -18.30 23.15
CA ARG A 353 14.77 -18.10 22.77
C ARG A 353 15.15 -18.87 21.51
N GLU A 354 14.56 -20.03 21.31
CA GLU A 354 14.81 -20.88 20.16
C GLU A 354 14.34 -20.25 18.83
N VAL A 355 13.16 -19.64 18.82
CA VAL A 355 12.57 -19.02 17.63
C VAL A 355 12.97 -17.54 17.46
N TRP A 356 13.50 -16.89 18.51
CA TRP A 356 13.76 -15.45 18.57
C TRP A 356 14.57 -14.91 17.39
N SER A 357 15.69 -15.54 17.08
CA SER A 357 16.63 -15.01 16.07
C SER A 357 15.99 -14.98 14.67
N ALA A 358 15.26 -16.03 14.32
CA ALA A 358 14.59 -16.12 13.02
C ALA A 358 13.38 -15.19 12.95
N GLU A 359 12.52 -15.17 13.99
CA GLU A 359 11.32 -14.33 14.02
C GLU A 359 11.66 -12.84 14.11
N LEU A 360 12.70 -12.46 14.89
CA LEU A 360 13.13 -11.06 14.95
C LEU A 360 13.62 -10.58 13.59
N MET A 361 14.40 -11.40 12.89
CA MET A 361 14.93 -11.02 11.59
C MET A 361 13.83 -10.92 10.55
N ALA A 362 12.93 -11.90 10.46
CA ALA A 362 11.77 -11.88 9.61
C ALA A 362 10.89 -10.64 9.91
N THR A 363 10.70 -10.33 11.21
CA THR A 363 9.97 -9.11 11.59
C THR A 363 10.66 -7.84 11.11
N VAL A 364 11.98 -7.74 11.24
CA VAL A 364 12.74 -6.54 10.82
C VAL A 364 12.65 -6.33 9.31
N THR A 365 12.79 -7.39 8.51
CA THR A 365 12.64 -7.31 7.05
C THR A 365 11.22 -6.92 6.65
N THR A 366 10.22 -7.55 7.24
CA THR A 366 8.81 -7.30 6.94
C THR A 366 8.35 -5.91 7.40
N VAL A 367 8.67 -5.50 8.63
CA VAL A 367 8.38 -4.15 9.14
C VAL A 367 9.10 -3.09 8.30
N GLY A 368 10.37 -3.34 7.95
CA GLY A 368 11.14 -2.46 7.08
C GLY A 368 10.47 -2.28 5.71
N ALA A 369 10.04 -3.37 5.08
CA ALA A 369 9.34 -3.33 3.80
C ALA A 369 8.01 -2.55 3.88
N PHE A 370 7.22 -2.77 4.93
CA PHE A 370 5.98 -2.02 5.13
C PHE A 370 6.20 -0.53 5.41
N LEU A 371 7.22 -0.17 6.21
CA LEU A 371 7.53 1.23 6.48
C LEU A 371 8.03 1.98 5.24
N LEU A 372 8.62 1.29 4.27
CA LEU A 372 9.00 1.91 3.00
C LEU A 372 7.79 2.37 2.17
N LEU A 373 6.58 1.86 2.44
CA LEU A 373 5.35 2.38 1.84
C LEU A 373 5.04 3.83 2.23
N LEU A 374 5.62 4.32 3.35
CA LEU A 374 5.52 5.74 3.74
C LEU A 374 6.21 6.69 2.76
N ILE A 375 7.16 6.21 1.96
CA ILE A 375 7.85 7.00 0.94
C ILE A 375 6.92 7.28 -0.25
N SER A 376 5.88 6.46 -0.43
CA SER A 376 4.90 6.71 -1.46
C SER A 376 4.03 7.91 -1.09
N ASP A 377 3.78 8.80 -2.03
CA ASP A 377 2.85 9.93 -1.85
C ASP A 377 1.37 9.48 -1.81
N PHE A 378 1.09 8.18 -1.73
CA PHE A 378 -0.26 7.63 -1.64
C PHE A 378 -0.67 7.39 -0.19
N LYS A 379 -1.70 8.10 0.29
CA LYS A 379 -2.23 7.98 1.65
C LYS A 379 -2.60 6.52 2.01
N ILE A 380 -3.29 5.80 1.12
CA ILE A 380 -3.68 4.39 1.36
C ILE A 380 -2.46 3.50 1.58
N LEU A 381 -1.38 3.70 0.81
CA LEU A 381 -0.13 2.95 0.97
C LEU A 381 0.52 3.20 2.32
N ALA A 382 0.61 4.47 2.71
CA ALA A 382 1.17 4.87 3.99
C ALA A 382 0.36 4.28 5.16
N GLU A 383 -0.97 4.31 5.08
CA GLU A 383 -1.85 3.71 6.09
C GLU A 383 -1.63 2.20 6.21
N ILE A 384 -1.63 1.47 5.08
CA ILE A 384 -1.36 0.01 5.05
C ILE A 384 0.03 -0.28 5.61
N GLY A 385 1.04 0.53 5.25
CA GLY A 385 2.41 0.38 5.70
C GLY A 385 2.54 0.48 7.22
N VAL A 386 2.02 1.55 7.81
CA VAL A 386 2.06 1.78 9.27
C VAL A 386 1.25 0.71 10.01
N PHE A 387 0.03 0.45 9.54
CA PHE A 387 -0.85 -0.54 10.15
C PHE A 387 -0.22 -1.94 10.18
N SER A 388 0.35 -2.37 9.04
CA SER A 388 1.00 -3.68 8.93
C SER A 388 2.25 -3.77 9.79
N ALA A 389 3.11 -2.75 9.76
CA ALA A 389 4.34 -2.70 10.54
C ALA A 389 4.07 -2.78 12.05
N LEU A 390 3.09 -2.03 12.54
CA LEU A 390 2.68 -2.07 13.95
C LEU A 390 2.07 -3.42 14.32
N GLY A 391 1.22 -3.99 13.44
CA GLY A 391 0.58 -5.28 13.67
C GLY A 391 1.59 -6.41 13.85
N VAL A 392 2.59 -6.47 12.97
CA VAL A 392 3.67 -7.46 13.04
C VAL A 392 4.55 -7.24 14.28
N ALA A 393 4.90 -5.99 14.59
CA ALA A 393 5.72 -5.67 15.76
C ALA A 393 5.01 -6.05 17.07
N PHE A 394 3.71 -5.74 17.22
CA PHE A 394 2.94 -6.11 18.41
C PHE A 394 2.75 -7.62 18.54
N ALA A 395 2.56 -8.35 17.44
CA ALA A 395 2.48 -9.80 17.44
C ALA A 395 3.80 -10.42 17.93
N LEU A 396 4.96 -9.95 17.42
CA LEU A 396 6.28 -10.39 17.90
C LEU A 396 6.45 -10.15 19.40
N LEU A 397 6.14 -8.95 19.86
CA LEU A 397 6.26 -8.61 21.29
C LEU A 397 5.37 -9.50 22.13
N PHE A 398 4.15 -9.78 21.69
CA PHE A 398 3.24 -10.67 22.41
C PHE A 398 3.77 -12.11 22.50
N VAL A 399 4.24 -12.66 21.38
CA VAL A 399 4.78 -14.03 21.35
C VAL A 399 5.99 -14.17 22.27
N HIS A 400 6.91 -13.22 22.28
CA HIS A 400 8.17 -13.35 23.03
C HIS A 400 8.09 -12.93 24.50
N PHE A 401 7.21 -11.99 24.84
CA PHE A 401 7.11 -11.49 26.23
C PHE A 401 5.91 -12.02 26.99
N VAL A 402 4.81 -12.37 26.30
CA VAL A 402 3.58 -12.82 26.94
C VAL A 402 3.44 -14.35 26.91
N PHE A 403 3.66 -15.00 25.78
CA PHE A 403 3.52 -16.45 25.65
C PHE A 403 4.41 -17.24 26.61
N PRO A 404 5.68 -16.89 26.91
CA PRO A 404 6.47 -17.58 27.92
C PRO A 404 5.89 -17.49 29.33
N LYS A 405 5.09 -16.47 29.62
CA LYS A 405 4.38 -16.33 30.89
C LYS A 405 3.06 -17.12 30.88
N VAL A 406 2.40 -17.19 29.73
CA VAL A 406 1.19 -18.03 29.54
C VAL A 406 1.53 -19.51 29.63
N PHE A 407 2.64 -19.91 29.02
CA PHE A 407 3.12 -21.29 28.95
C PHE A 407 4.49 -21.45 29.65
N PRO A 408 4.57 -21.49 30.99
CA PRO A 408 5.85 -21.66 31.68
C PRO A 408 6.56 -22.94 31.28
N TRP A 409 5.82 -24.02 31.13
CA TRP A 409 6.26 -25.32 30.66
C TRP A 409 5.09 -26.10 30.04
N MET A 410 5.40 -27.11 29.20
CA MET A 410 4.40 -27.95 28.54
C MET A 410 4.78 -29.43 28.71
N PRO A 411 3.83 -30.28 29.15
CA PRO A 411 4.08 -31.71 29.25
C PRO A 411 4.14 -32.37 27.88
N PRO A 412 4.77 -33.56 27.74
CA PRO A 412 4.85 -34.30 26.48
C PRO A 412 3.50 -34.47 25.79
N SER A 413 3.45 -34.29 24.49
CA SER A 413 2.25 -34.57 23.70
C SER A 413 2.09 -36.06 23.47
N LYS A 414 0.93 -36.63 23.83
CA LYS A 414 0.59 -38.05 23.58
C LYS A 414 0.09 -38.27 22.13
N ARG A 415 -0.48 -37.24 21.48
CA ARG A 415 -0.92 -37.30 20.09
C ARG A 415 0.22 -36.80 19.20
N ARG A 416 0.44 -37.48 18.10
CA ARG A 416 1.33 -36.98 17.04
C ARG A 416 0.50 -36.20 16.02
N ALA A 417 1.02 -35.10 15.53
CA ALA A 417 0.47 -34.40 14.36
C ALA A 417 0.24 -35.39 13.22
N ASN A 418 -0.64 -35.06 12.27
CA ASN A 418 -0.97 -35.90 11.13
C ASN A 418 0.32 -36.38 10.42
N ARG A 419 0.68 -37.65 10.64
CA ARG A 419 1.93 -38.23 10.12
C ARG A 419 2.00 -38.18 8.60
N PHE A 420 0.89 -38.50 7.94
CA PHE A 420 0.85 -38.52 6.48
C PHE A 420 1.20 -37.16 5.87
N LEU A 421 0.57 -36.10 6.37
CA LEU A 421 0.83 -34.75 5.89
C LEU A 421 2.26 -34.30 6.21
N ARG A 422 2.75 -34.60 7.42
CA ARG A 422 4.12 -34.29 7.82
C ARG A 422 5.16 -34.98 6.95
N ASP A 423 4.99 -36.28 6.70
CA ASP A 423 5.93 -37.08 5.90
C ASP A 423 5.88 -36.64 4.41
N ALA A 424 4.70 -36.29 3.88
CA ALA A 424 4.57 -35.72 2.56
C ALA A 424 5.34 -34.39 2.42
N ILE A 425 5.21 -33.48 3.38
CA ILE A 425 5.93 -32.18 3.39
C ILE A 425 7.43 -32.39 3.46
N ILE A 426 7.89 -33.29 4.35
CA ILE A 426 9.31 -33.60 4.48
C ILE A 426 9.87 -34.13 3.16
N ASN A 427 9.14 -35.01 2.48
CA ASN A 427 9.53 -35.55 1.18
C ASN A 427 9.55 -34.47 0.08
N VAL A 428 8.55 -33.60 0.05
CA VAL A 428 8.53 -32.47 -0.89
C VAL A 428 9.71 -31.52 -0.62
N ALA A 429 10.03 -31.24 0.63
CA ALA A 429 11.15 -30.38 1.02
C ALA A 429 12.48 -31.12 1.17
N ALA A 430 12.61 -32.38 0.70
CA ALA A 430 13.88 -33.10 0.70
C ALA A 430 14.86 -32.52 -0.34
N PRO A 431 16.18 -32.45 -0.04
CA PRO A 431 17.17 -31.93 -0.96
C PRO A 431 17.27 -32.81 -2.21
N ALA A 432 17.17 -32.14 -3.39
CA ALA A 432 17.35 -32.84 -4.67
C ALA A 432 17.83 -31.87 -5.75
N LYS A 433 18.85 -32.25 -6.49
CA LYS A 433 19.44 -31.42 -7.58
C LYS A 433 18.42 -31.04 -8.64
N TRP A 434 17.53 -31.97 -9.01
CA TRP A 434 16.53 -31.72 -10.05
C TRP A 434 15.51 -30.64 -9.65
N LYS A 435 15.17 -30.53 -8.36
CA LYS A 435 14.22 -29.48 -7.86
C LYS A 435 14.81 -28.10 -8.03
N LEU A 436 16.09 -27.92 -7.71
CA LEU A 436 16.79 -26.64 -7.94
C LEU A 436 16.74 -26.27 -9.42
N TRP A 437 17.10 -27.18 -10.31
CA TRP A 437 17.09 -26.91 -11.75
C TRP A 437 15.68 -26.68 -12.29
N ALA A 438 14.69 -27.41 -11.80
CA ALA A 438 13.29 -27.19 -12.15
C ALA A 438 12.82 -25.77 -11.73
N ALA A 439 13.16 -25.34 -10.52
CA ALA A 439 12.85 -23.98 -10.07
C ALA A 439 13.59 -22.92 -10.91
N VAL A 440 14.87 -23.12 -11.21
CA VAL A 440 15.64 -22.18 -12.03
C VAL A 440 15.07 -22.10 -13.45
N CYS A 441 14.83 -23.23 -14.11
CA CYS A 441 14.26 -23.26 -15.46
C CYS A 441 12.86 -22.63 -15.50
N PHE A 442 12.00 -22.97 -14.54
CA PHE A 442 10.67 -22.38 -14.44
C PHE A 442 10.74 -20.88 -14.21
N GLY A 443 11.59 -20.44 -13.27
CA GLY A 443 11.80 -19.01 -12.99
C GLY A 443 12.30 -18.24 -14.21
N LEU A 444 13.24 -18.80 -14.97
CA LEU A 444 13.74 -18.20 -16.22
C LEU A 444 12.67 -18.13 -17.31
N ILE A 445 11.89 -19.20 -17.50
CA ILE A 445 10.76 -19.18 -18.44
C ILE A 445 9.75 -18.10 -18.06
N MET A 446 9.38 -18.03 -16.79
CA MET A 446 8.46 -17.01 -16.30
C MET A 446 9.03 -15.59 -16.41
N LEU A 447 10.33 -15.40 -16.21
CA LEU A 447 11.01 -14.13 -16.41
C LEU A 447 10.97 -13.69 -17.88
N LEU A 448 11.17 -14.60 -18.83
CA LEU A 448 11.04 -14.30 -20.26
C LEU A 448 9.61 -13.91 -20.66
N LEU A 449 8.62 -14.49 -20.01
CA LEU A 449 7.21 -14.17 -20.20
C LEU A 449 6.79 -12.90 -19.44
N ALA A 450 7.56 -12.49 -18.45
CA ALA A 450 7.26 -11.35 -17.60
C ALA A 450 7.31 -10.04 -18.38
N LYS A 451 6.19 -9.62 -18.92
CA LYS A 451 5.97 -8.29 -19.51
C LYS A 451 4.86 -7.60 -18.69
N PRO A 452 5.19 -6.91 -17.61
CA PRO A 452 4.18 -6.26 -16.78
C PRO A 452 3.43 -5.22 -17.60
N VAL A 453 2.12 -5.39 -17.70
CA VAL A 453 1.20 -4.42 -18.28
C VAL A 453 0.65 -3.60 -17.12
N PHE A 454 1.02 -2.33 -17.06
CA PHE A 454 0.46 -1.42 -16.06
C PHE A 454 -0.86 -0.89 -16.60
N ASN A 455 -1.96 -1.24 -15.97
CA ASN A 455 -3.26 -0.67 -16.24
C ASN A 455 -3.78 0.01 -14.97
N VAL A 456 -3.75 1.32 -15.00
CA VAL A 456 -4.22 2.15 -13.90
C VAL A 456 -5.39 2.95 -14.42
N ASP A 457 -6.56 2.34 -14.34
CA ASP A 457 -7.82 3.02 -14.56
C ASP A 457 -8.46 3.30 -13.19
N LEU A 458 -8.73 4.56 -12.89
CA LEU A 458 -9.43 4.95 -11.67
C LEU A 458 -10.84 4.34 -11.59
N GLN A 459 -11.48 4.13 -12.74
CA GLN A 459 -12.77 3.46 -12.77
C GLN A 459 -12.65 2.00 -12.32
N SER A 460 -11.52 1.35 -12.59
CA SER A 460 -11.26 -0.02 -12.12
C SER A 460 -11.02 -0.11 -10.61
N MET A 461 -10.71 1.00 -9.95
CA MET A 461 -10.59 1.05 -8.49
C MET A 461 -11.94 1.12 -7.78
N ASN A 462 -12.96 1.66 -8.45
CA ASN A 462 -14.33 1.68 -7.96
C ASN A 462 -15.06 0.41 -8.44
N SER A 463 -15.60 -0.32 -7.50
CA SER A 463 -16.42 -1.48 -7.81
C SER A 463 -17.88 -1.07 -7.92
N MET A 464 -18.39 -1.06 -9.15
CA MET A 464 -19.79 -0.81 -9.42
C MET A 464 -20.57 -2.12 -9.60
N SER A 465 -21.82 -2.12 -9.18
CA SER A 465 -22.70 -3.26 -9.40
C SER A 465 -23.00 -3.45 -10.90
N PRO A 466 -23.28 -4.67 -11.37
CA PRO A 466 -23.67 -4.92 -12.75
C PRO A 466 -24.87 -4.06 -13.18
N ASP A 467 -25.81 -3.82 -12.26
CA ASP A 467 -27.00 -3.00 -12.50
C ASP A 467 -26.64 -1.53 -12.74
N SER A 468 -25.68 -0.99 -11.98
CA SER A 468 -25.20 0.38 -12.16
C SER A 468 -24.44 0.55 -13.48
N ILE A 469 -23.60 -0.43 -13.86
CA ILE A 469 -22.91 -0.43 -15.15
C ILE A 469 -23.91 -0.48 -16.32
N GLN A 470 -24.96 -1.29 -16.19
CA GLN A 470 -26.01 -1.39 -17.19
C GLN A 470 -26.83 -0.10 -17.29
N ALA A 471 -27.12 0.52 -16.15
CA ALA A 471 -27.80 1.81 -16.07
C ALA A 471 -27.02 2.92 -16.80
N GLU A 472 -25.70 3.02 -16.55
CA GLU A 472 -24.83 3.98 -17.26
C GLU A 472 -24.81 3.74 -18.78
N LYS A 473 -24.68 2.47 -19.20
CA LYS A 473 -24.73 2.13 -20.64
C LYS A 473 -26.05 2.51 -21.29
N LYS A 474 -27.17 2.24 -20.62
CA LYS A 474 -28.51 2.59 -21.11
C LYS A 474 -28.68 4.10 -21.23
N LEU A 475 -28.24 4.84 -20.19
CA LEU A 475 -28.31 6.31 -20.22
C LEU A 475 -27.46 6.88 -21.36
N ALA A 476 -26.24 6.35 -21.56
CA ALA A 476 -25.36 6.79 -22.65
C ALA A 476 -25.91 6.45 -24.04
N GLN A 477 -26.62 5.34 -24.21
CA GLN A 477 -27.27 4.97 -25.48
C GLN A 477 -28.43 5.90 -25.83
N THR A 478 -29.23 6.27 -24.83
CA THR A 478 -30.41 7.11 -25.03
C THR A 478 -30.07 8.59 -25.22
N TRP A 479 -29.20 9.10 -24.32
CA TRP A 479 -28.96 10.55 -24.20
C TRP A 479 -27.61 11.00 -24.74
N GLY A 480 -26.73 10.06 -25.15
CA GLY A 480 -25.33 10.32 -25.45
C GLY A 480 -24.45 10.38 -24.19
N SER A 481 -23.21 10.73 -24.38
CA SER A 481 -22.29 10.90 -23.22
C SER A 481 -22.64 12.19 -22.49
N LEU A 482 -23.30 12.09 -21.35
CA LEU A 482 -23.63 13.23 -20.48
C LEU A 482 -22.43 13.74 -19.69
N SER A 483 -21.38 12.95 -19.57
CA SER A 483 -20.10 13.32 -18.97
C SER A 483 -19.05 13.45 -20.06
N GLY A 484 -18.49 14.66 -20.22
CA GLY A 484 -17.34 14.87 -21.11
C GLY A 484 -16.08 14.21 -20.58
N LYS A 485 -15.12 13.99 -21.48
CA LYS A 485 -13.80 13.44 -21.10
C LYS A 485 -12.83 14.51 -20.64
N SER A 486 -13.01 15.76 -21.07
CA SER A 486 -12.07 16.86 -20.85
C SER A 486 -12.77 18.09 -20.26
N TYR A 487 -12.15 18.67 -19.24
CA TYR A 487 -12.68 19.83 -18.51
C TYR A 487 -11.59 20.86 -18.26
N VAL A 488 -11.98 22.13 -18.24
CA VAL A 488 -11.15 23.25 -17.80
C VAL A 488 -11.77 23.93 -16.59
N LEU A 489 -10.93 24.31 -15.65
CA LEU A 489 -11.29 25.09 -14.47
C LEU A 489 -10.59 26.45 -14.53
N LEU A 490 -11.36 27.50 -14.38
CA LEU A 490 -10.90 28.87 -14.17
C LEU A 490 -11.23 29.30 -12.75
N GLU A 491 -10.32 30.02 -12.12
CA GLU A 491 -10.46 30.58 -10.77
C GLU A 491 -10.21 32.07 -10.84
N ALA A 492 -11.07 32.88 -10.22
CA ALA A 492 -10.94 34.34 -10.23
C ALA A 492 -11.51 34.97 -8.95
N PRO A 493 -10.95 36.10 -8.47
CA PRO A 493 -11.44 36.74 -7.25
C PRO A 493 -12.82 37.43 -7.45
N ASN A 494 -13.17 37.79 -8.69
CA ASN A 494 -14.45 38.40 -9.05
C ASN A 494 -14.88 38.01 -10.45
N THR A 495 -16.16 38.30 -10.79
CA THR A 495 -16.74 37.93 -12.08
C THR A 495 -16.09 38.66 -13.25
N GLY A 496 -15.60 39.89 -13.08
CA GLY A 496 -14.94 40.64 -14.15
C GLY A 496 -13.58 40.04 -14.54
N GLU A 497 -12.79 39.56 -13.57
CA GLU A 497 -11.56 38.82 -13.87
C GLU A 497 -11.86 37.44 -14.45
N LEU A 498 -12.97 36.81 -14.04
CA LEU A 498 -13.43 35.55 -14.63
C LEU A 498 -13.78 35.73 -16.11
N GLN A 499 -14.47 36.82 -16.46
CA GLN A 499 -14.81 37.16 -17.86
C GLN A 499 -13.53 37.35 -18.71
N LYS A 500 -12.54 38.09 -18.23
CA LYS A 500 -11.26 38.25 -18.92
C LYS A 500 -10.54 36.93 -19.16
N LYS A 501 -10.48 36.06 -18.12
CA LYS A 501 -9.88 34.73 -18.25
C LYS A 501 -10.62 33.83 -19.24
N ASN A 502 -11.95 33.95 -19.32
CA ASN A 502 -12.75 33.26 -20.34
C ASN A 502 -12.40 33.72 -21.76
N GLU A 503 -12.22 35.01 -21.98
CA GLU A 503 -11.81 35.56 -23.28
C GLU A 503 -10.42 35.10 -23.70
N GLN A 504 -9.48 35.11 -22.74
CA GLN A 504 -8.11 34.56 -22.96
C GLN A 504 -8.16 33.09 -23.33
N LEU A 505 -8.99 32.29 -22.60
CA LEU A 505 -9.18 30.87 -22.90
C LEU A 505 -9.80 30.69 -24.30
N MET A 506 -10.83 31.50 -24.66
CA MET A 506 -11.46 31.41 -25.97
C MET A 506 -10.46 31.70 -27.08
N THR A 507 -9.59 32.71 -26.91
CA THR A 507 -8.55 33.05 -27.87
C THR A 507 -7.53 31.92 -28.03
N LEU A 508 -7.15 31.29 -26.91
CA LEU A 508 -6.22 30.16 -26.88
C LEU A 508 -6.79 28.94 -27.61
N LEU A 509 -8.12 28.66 -27.48
CA LEU A 509 -8.77 27.50 -28.08
C LEU A 509 -9.26 27.76 -29.52
N ALA A 510 -9.23 29.00 -30.03
CA ALA A 510 -9.78 29.35 -31.32
C ALA A 510 -9.15 28.56 -32.49
N SER A 511 -7.82 28.40 -32.50
CA SER A 511 -7.12 27.60 -33.51
C SER A 511 -7.51 26.11 -33.45
N ASP A 512 -7.75 25.59 -32.26
CA ASP A 512 -8.09 24.15 -32.08
C ASP A 512 -9.49 23.86 -32.62
N VAL A 513 -10.41 24.80 -32.47
CA VAL A 513 -11.76 24.68 -33.05
C VAL A 513 -11.71 24.77 -34.57
N GLN A 514 -10.87 25.66 -35.12
CA GLN A 514 -10.69 25.79 -36.58
C GLN A 514 -10.03 24.54 -37.20
N GLU A 515 -9.10 23.94 -36.52
CA GLU A 515 -8.37 22.74 -36.96
C GLU A 515 -9.11 21.44 -36.66
N GLU A 516 -10.36 21.48 -36.22
CA GLU A 516 -11.19 20.34 -35.81
C GLU A 516 -10.51 19.49 -34.69
N LYS A 517 -9.59 20.09 -33.93
CA LYS A 517 -9.01 19.43 -32.71
C LYS A 517 -10.01 19.42 -31.55
N LEU A 518 -10.80 20.50 -31.46
CA LEU A 518 -11.91 20.60 -30.50
C LEU A 518 -13.22 20.83 -31.27
N ALA A 519 -14.32 20.28 -30.75
CA ALA A 519 -15.66 20.67 -31.14
C ALA A 519 -15.92 22.11 -30.71
N PRO A 520 -16.95 22.77 -31.25
CA PRO A 520 -17.33 24.13 -30.85
C PRO A 520 -17.43 24.22 -29.32
N VAL A 521 -16.70 25.16 -28.73
CA VAL A 521 -16.63 25.39 -27.30
C VAL A 521 -17.55 26.54 -26.91
N PHE A 522 -18.38 26.35 -25.91
CA PHE A 522 -19.14 27.43 -25.30
C PHE A 522 -18.44 27.91 -24.02
N LEU A 523 -18.17 29.20 -23.92
CA LEU A 523 -17.72 29.86 -22.70
C LEU A 523 -18.66 31.04 -22.38
N PRO A 524 -18.85 31.39 -21.10
CA PRO A 524 -19.72 32.50 -20.70
C PRO A 524 -19.42 33.84 -21.37
N SER A 525 -18.19 34.10 -21.78
CA SER A 525 -17.81 35.33 -22.53
C SER A 525 -18.48 35.48 -23.89
N VAL A 526 -19.07 34.42 -24.45
CA VAL A 526 -19.88 34.49 -25.65
C VAL A 526 -21.15 35.33 -25.43
N LEU A 527 -21.74 35.25 -24.22
CA LEU A 527 -22.96 35.97 -23.83
C LEU A 527 -22.67 37.20 -22.94
N PHE A 528 -21.60 37.10 -22.14
CA PHE A 528 -21.21 38.09 -21.15
C PHE A 528 -19.74 38.44 -21.34
N PRO A 529 -19.37 39.18 -22.39
CA PRO A 529 -18.00 39.60 -22.64
C PRO A 529 -17.50 40.55 -21.52
N SER A 530 -16.18 40.63 -21.34
CA SER A 530 -15.62 41.67 -20.46
C SER A 530 -15.98 43.06 -20.94
N ARG A 531 -15.98 44.04 -20.05
CA ARG A 531 -16.28 45.43 -20.37
C ARG A 531 -15.38 45.96 -21.50
N GLN A 532 -14.11 45.52 -21.53
CA GLN A 532 -13.15 45.91 -22.57
C GLN A 532 -13.54 45.32 -23.94
N SER A 533 -13.89 44.04 -24.00
CA SER A 533 -14.28 43.38 -25.24
C SER A 533 -15.64 43.88 -25.75
N ALA A 534 -16.60 44.07 -24.82
CA ALA A 534 -17.90 44.67 -25.17
C ALA A 534 -17.74 46.06 -25.83
N GLN A 535 -16.87 46.89 -25.26
CA GLN A 535 -16.57 48.22 -25.84
C GLN A 535 -15.86 48.10 -27.19
N SER A 536 -14.91 47.18 -27.34
CA SER A 536 -14.23 46.95 -28.63
C SER A 536 -15.20 46.47 -29.71
N ASN A 537 -16.07 45.52 -29.37
CA ASN A 537 -17.09 45.01 -30.28
C ASN A 537 -18.11 46.11 -30.67
N PHE A 538 -18.52 46.90 -29.71
CA PHE A 538 -19.41 48.04 -29.92
C PHE A 538 -18.79 49.09 -30.88
N ASN A 539 -17.52 49.40 -30.68
CA ASN A 539 -16.77 50.27 -31.62
C ASN A 539 -16.67 49.66 -33.03
N ALA A 540 -16.43 48.35 -33.13
CA ALA A 540 -16.42 47.63 -34.40
C ALA A 540 -17.80 47.69 -35.11
N TRP A 541 -18.88 47.50 -34.33
CA TRP A 541 -20.24 47.65 -34.80
C TRP A 541 -20.50 49.04 -35.33
N GLN A 542 -20.16 50.12 -34.61
CA GLN A 542 -20.32 51.47 -35.06
C GLN A 542 -19.54 51.77 -36.36
N ASN A 543 -18.30 51.30 -36.46
CA ASN A 543 -17.45 51.45 -37.64
C ASN A 543 -17.98 50.66 -38.86
N PHE A 544 -18.59 49.51 -38.63
CA PHE A 544 -19.16 48.65 -39.65
C PHE A 544 -20.42 49.29 -40.27
N TRP A 545 -21.28 49.90 -39.44
CA TRP A 545 -22.53 50.49 -39.90
C TRP A 545 -22.36 51.98 -40.28
N THR A 546 -21.69 52.20 -41.41
CA THR A 546 -21.61 53.58 -42.00
C THR A 546 -22.99 54.08 -42.41
N PRO A 547 -23.21 55.44 -42.45
CA PRO A 547 -24.48 56.03 -42.88
C PRO A 547 -24.96 55.49 -44.21
N ASP A 548 -24.05 55.31 -45.19
CA ASP A 548 -24.39 54.79 -46.54
C ASP A 548 -24.83 53.33 -46.50
N ARG A 549 -24.14 52.48 -45.64
CA ARG A 549 -24.46 51.07 -45.47
C ARG A 549 -25.82 50.90 -44.78
N LEU A 550 -26.14 51.72 -43.79
CA LEU A 550 -27.44 51.71 -43.10
C LEU A 550 -28.54 52.22 -44.06
N LYS A 551 -28.29 53.20 -44.86
CA LYS A 551 -29.25 53.69 -45.86
C LYS A 551 -29.61 52.65 -46.92
N THR A 552 -28.59 51.92 -47.39
CA THR A 552 -28.74 50.80 -48.31
C THR A 552 -29.53 49.65 -47.68
N LEU A 553 -29.16 49.23 -46.47
CA LEU A 553 -29.87 48.18 -45.72
C LEU A 553 -31.35 48.58 -45.53
N LYS A 554 -31.63 49.81 -45.11
CA LYS A 554 -33.00 50.29 -44.86
C LYS A 554 -33.85 50.27 -46.11
N ARG A 555 -33.29 50.69 -47.27
CA ARG A 555 -33.98 50.65 -48.57
C ARG A 555 -34.34 49.22 -48.97
N ASP A 556 -33.36 48.31 -48.95
CA ASP A 556 -33.51 46.92 -49.39
C ASP A 556 -34.42 46.12 -48.46
N PHE A 557 -34.26 46.32 -47.12
CA PHE A 557 -35.13 45.76 -46.11
C PHE A 557 -36.62 46.22 -46.27
N ASN A 558 -36.87 47.51 -46.43
CA ASN A 558 -38.22 48.01 -46.57
C ASN A 558 -38.89 47.46 -47.84
N ALA A 559 -38.12 47.35 -48.94
CA ALA A 559 -38.60 46.71 -50.14
C ALA A 559 -39.01 45.26 -49.93
N ALA A 560 -38.12 44.45 -49.32
CA ALA A 560 -38.40 43.06 -49.06
C ALA A 560 -39.54 42.83 -48.03
N ALA A 561 -39.66 43.70 -47.05
CA ALA A 561 -40.73 43.64 -46.04
C ALA A 561 -42.10 43.86 -46.71
N ARG A 562 -42.20 44.87 -47.54
CA ARG A 562 -43.48 45.19 -48.31
C ARG A 562 -43.81 44.07 -49.27
N GLU A 563 -42.84 43.55 -50.01
CA GLU A 563 -43.02 42.40 -50.93
C GLU A 563 -43.62 41.18 -50.23
N ASN A 564 -43.25 40.96 -48.96
CA ASN A 564 -43.73 39.85 -48.15
C ASN A 564 -44.89 40.18 -47.22
N GLY A 565 -45.55 41.35 -47.42
CA GLY A 565 -46.79 41.75 -46.75
C GLY A 565 -46.57 42.26 -45.31
N PHE A 566 -45.39 42.64 -44.95
CA PHE A 566 -45.06 43.23 -43.63
C PHE A 566 -45.19 44.77 -43.70
N LYS A 567 -45.66 45.38 -42.64
CA LYS A 567 -45.49 46.80 -42.39
C LYS A 567 -44.07 47.05 -41.85
N PRO A 568 -43.24 47.90 -42.48
CA PRO A 568 -41.85 48.14 -42.03
C PRO A 568 -41.78 48.62 -40.60
N GLU A 569 -42.80 49.30 -40.07
CA GLU A 569 -42.90 49.76 -38.69
C GLU A 569 -42.93 48.61 -37.64
N ALA A 570 -43.38 47.42 -38.05
CA ALA A 570 -43.36 46.23 -37.19
C ALA A 570 -41.93 45.84 -36.71
N PHE A 571 -40.92 46.28 -37.46
CA PHE A 571 -39.52 46.04 -37.14
C PHE A 571 -38.85 47.22 -36.45
N ALA A 572 -39.58 48.11 -35.82
CA ALA A 572 -39.05 49.22 -35.04
C ALA A 572 -38.04 48.76 -33.94
N PRO A 573 -38.25 47.63 -33.23
CA PRO A 573 -37.26 47.11 -32.28
C PRO A 573 -35.93 46.81 -32.95
N PHE A 574 -35.92 46.23 -34.15
CA PHE A 574 -34.66 45.92 -34.88
C PHE A 574 -33.86 47.22 -35.18
N TRP A 575 -34.55 48.29 -35.63
CA TRP A 575 -33.87 49.57 -35.95
C TRP A 575 -33.37 50.29 -34.70
N LYS A 576 -33.92 50.03 -33.51
CA LYS A 576 -33.38 50.56 -32.25
C LYS A 576 -31.98 50.08 -31.93
N THR A 577 -31.61 48.85 -32.32
CA THR A 577 -30.27 48.28 -32.14
C THR A 577 -29.16 49.10 -32.73
N PHE A 578 -29.44 49.86 -33.84
CA PHE A 578 -28.45 50.72 -34.51
C PHE A 578 -28.29 52.10 -33.87
N HIS A 579 -29.14 52.44 -32.90
CA HIS A 579 -29.13 53.73 -32.19
C HIS A 579 -28.65 53.60 -30.74
N HIS A 580 -28.09 52.48 -30.35
CA HIS A 580 -27.48 52.36 -29.05
C HIS A 580 -26.21 53.22 -28.92
N HIS A 581 -26.05 53.88 -27.80
CA HIS A 581 -24.90 54.76 -27.50
C HIS A 581 -23.97 54.19 -26.43
N ASP A 582 -24.33 53.08 -25.80
CA ASP A 582 -23.59 52.39 -24.72
C ASP A 582 -23.61 50.87 -24.99
N PRO A 583 -22.50 50.17 -24.82
CA PRO A 583 -22.46 48.72 -24.90
C PRO A 583 -23.37 47.98 -23.90
N GLY A 584 -23.71 48.60 -22.75
CA GLY A 584 -24.52 47.97 -21.71
C GLY A 584 -23.68 47.37 -20.57
N ASP A 585 -24.37 46.84 -19.56
CA ASP A 585 -23.74 46.08 -18.47
C ASP A 585 -23.77 44.60 -18.78
N PHE A 586 -22.57 43.98 -18.80
CA PHE A 586 -22.34 42.56 -19.02
C PHE A 586 -21.93 41.83 -17.77
N THR A 587 -22.22 42.34 -16.56
CA THR A 587 -22.05 41.58 -15.32
C THR A 587 -22.91 40.30 -15.38
N ILE A 588 -22.29 39.14 -15.15
CA ILE A 588 -23.00 37.86 -15.21
C ILE A 588 -24.00 37.80 -14.04
N PRO A 589 -25.34 37.74 -14.32
CA PRO A 589 -26.34 37.62 -13.26
C PRO A 589 -26.22 36.28 -12.51
N GLU A 590 -26.35 36.29 -11.18
CA GLU A 590 -26.22 35.09 -10.33
C GLU A 590 -27.16 33.95 -10.76
N LYS A 591 -28.34 34.26 -11.26
CA LYS A 591 -29.31 33.30 -11.76
C LYS A 591 -28.78 32.38 -12.88
N TYR A 592 -27.76 32.82 -13.63
CA TYR A 592 -27.15 32.03 -14.72
C TYR A 592 -25.90 31.26 -14.27
N PHE A 593 -25.41 31.44 -13.06
CA PHE A 593 -24.13 30.85 -12.58
C PHE A 593 -24.14 29.34 -12.77
N GLU A 594 -25.17 28.67 -12.31
CA GLU A 594 -25.26 27.21 -12.38
C GLU A 594 -25.24 26.70 -13.83
N MET A 595 -26.02 27.31 -14.70
CA MET A 595 -26.06 26.95 -16.12
C MET A 595 -24.72 27.19 -16.84
N LEU A 596 -23.99 28.22 -16.43
CA LEU A 596 -22.68 28.57 -16.96
C LEU A 596 -21.49 27.83 -16.28
N GLY A 597 -21.79 26.93 -15.34
CA GLY A 597 -20.76 26.19 -14.60
C GLY A 597 -19.96 27.03 -13.60
N ILE A 598 -20.53 28.18 -13.15
CA ILE A 598 -19.89 29.10 -12.23
C ILE A 598 -20.34 28.78 -10.79
N ALA A 599 -19.40 28.70 -9.88
CA ALA A 599 -19.64 28.54 -8.43
C ALA A 599 -18.94 29.66 -7.65
N LYS A 600 -19.65 30.20 -6.64
CA LYS A 600 -19.10 31.19 -5.71
C LYS A 600 -18.56 30.49 -4.49
N ASN A 601 -17.28 30.70 -4.18
CA ASN A 601 -16.55 30.11 -3.07
C ASN A 601 -16.03 31.22 -2.12
N PRO A 602 -15.62 30.90 -0.89
CA PRO A 602 -15.03 31.90 0.02
C PRO A 602 -13.81 32.63 -0.56
N GLU A 603 -13.08 31.98 -1.47
CA GLU A 603 -11.87 32.52 -2.10
C GLU A 603 -12.13 33.28 -3.41
N GLY A 604 -13.40 33.32 -3.90
CA GLY A 604 -13.78 33.95 -5.15
C GLY A 604 -14.74 33.12 -5.98
N PHE A 605 -14.54 33.11 -7.28
CA PHE A 605 -15.38 32.41 -8.24
C PHE A 605 -14.60 31.34 -8.97
N THR A 606 -15.21 30.19 -9.14
CA THR A 606 -14.69 29.08 -9.96
C THR A 606 -15.64 28.80 -11.11
N GLN A 607 -15.11 28.44 -12.26
CA GLN A 607 -15.90 28.06 -13.42
C GLN A 607 -15.31 26.78 -14.01
N VAL A 608 -16.21 25.81 -14.22
CA VAL A 608 -15.87 24.56 -14.90
C VAL A 608 -16.56 24.56 -16.28
N SER A 609 -15.78 24.35 -17.31
CA SER A 609 -16.30 24.27 -18.68
C SER A 609 -15.89 22.94 -19.30
N LEU A 610 -16.83 22.33 -20.06
CA LEU A 610 -16.60 21.09 -20.79
C LEU A 610 -15.93 21.40 -22.13
N LEU A 611 -14.89 20.61 -22.46
CA LEU A 611 -14.29 20.58 -23.79
C LEU A 611 -14.65 19.25 -24.46
N ALA A 612 -15.26 19.33 -25.63
CA ALA A 612 -15.55 18.14 -26.44
C ALA A 612 -14.42 17.92 -27.46
N ALA A 613 -13.93 16.68 -27.52
CA ALA A 613 -12.87 16.30 -28.46
C ALA A 613 -13.36 16.41 -29.93
N GLY A 614 -12.55 16.97 -30.80
CA GLY A 614 -12.70 16.96 -32.22
C GLY A 614 -12.03 15.77 -32.90
N LYS A 615 -11.98 15.75 -34.23
CA LYS A 615 -11.40 14.65 -35.01
C LYS A 615 -9.89 14.49 -34.81
N HIS A 616 -9.18 15.57 -34.58
CA HIS A 616 -7.71 15.63 -34.46
C HIS A 616 -7.27 16.00 -33.04
N TYR A 617 -8.04 15.57 -32.01
CA TYR A 617 -7.80 15.91 -30.62
C TYR A 617 -6.51 15.26 -30.08
N ASP A 618 -5.63 16.08 -29.47
CA ASP A 618 -4.46 15.64 -28.72
C ASP A 618 -4.44 16.32 -27.35
N ALA A 619 -4.70 15.53 -26.31
CA ALA A 619 -4.75 16.01 -24.93
C ALA A 619 -3.39 16.50 -24.42
N ASN A 620 -2.24 15.93 -24.88
CA ASN A 620 -0.92 16.35 -24.43
C ASN A 620 -0.56 17.73 -24.99
N ASP A 621 -0.81 17.97 -26.29
CA ASP A 621 -0.54 19.25 -26.93
C ASP A 621 -1.43 20.35 -26.27
N LEU A 622 -2.70 20.07 -26.08
CA LEU A 622 -3.63 20.98 -25.41
C LEU A 622 -3.19 21.29 -23.98
N PHE A 623 -2.79 20.27 -23.19
CA PHE A 623 -2.30 20.46 -21.83
C PHE A 623 -1.04 21.34 -21.81
N GLY A 624 -0.10 21.13 -22.71
CA GLY A 624 1.14 21.92 -22.78
C GLY A 624 0.85 23.41 -23.00
N ARG A 625 -0.05 23.74 -23.92
CA ARG A 625 -0.44 25.12 -24.22
C ARG A 625 -1.26 25.76 -23.10
N ILE A 626 -2.21 25.05 -22.55
CA ILE A 626 -3.04 25.51 -21.42
C ILE A 626 -2.18 25.74 -20.18
N SER A 627 -1.25 24.82 -19.88
CA SER A 627 -0.37 24.94 -18.70
C SER A 627 0.59 26.11 -18.80
N ALA A 628 1.05 26.46 -20.02
CA ALA A 628 1.89 27.62 -20.27
C ALA A 628 1.19 28.94 -19.94
N ALA A 629 -0.15 28.99 -20.06
CA ALA A 629 -0.94 30.15 -19.69
C ALA A 629 -1.03 30.40 -18.17
N GLY A 630 -0.80 29.38 -17.33
CA GLY A 630 -0.64 29.49 -15.87
C GLY A 630 -1.91 29.70 -15.05
N PHE A 631 -3.01 30.18 -15.65
CA PHE A 631 -4.27 30.51 -14.94
C PHE A 631 -5.39 29.47 -15.16
N ILE A 632 -5.15 28.45 -15.99
CA ILE A 632 -6.11 27.42 -16.36
C ILE A 632 -5.70 26.08 -15.75
N LYS A 633 -6.64 25.39 -15.12
CA LYS A 633 -6.46 24.00 -14.74
C LYS A 633 -7.21 23.11 -15.72
N PHE A 634 -6.58 22.03 -16.14
CA PHE A 634 -7.10 21.12 -17.14
C PHE A 634 -7.19 19.69 -16.62
N PHE A 635 -8.25 19.03 -16.98
CA PHE A 635 -8.43 17.59 -16.74
C PHE A 635 -8.88 16.93 -18.05
N ASP A 636 -8.20 15.88 -18.42
CA ASP A 636 -8.60 14.95 -19.47
C ASP A 636 -8.43 13.53 -18.93
N ALA A 637 -9.47 12.72 -19.06
CA ALA A 637 -9.50 11.39 -18.43
C ALA A 637 -8.43 10.44 -19.01
N ASP A 638 -8.23 10.47 -20.33
CA ASP A 638 -7.27 9.58 -20.99
C ASP A 638 -5.83 10.01 -20.69
N LEU A 639 -5.55 11.32 -20.71
CA LEU A 639 -4.25 11.89 -20.36
C LEU A 639 -3.93 11.62 -18.88
N PHE A 640 -4.91 11.82 -18.01
CA PHE A 640 -4.77 11.57 -16.57
C PHE A 640 -4.43 10.11 -16.29
N ASN A 641 -5.19 9.16 -16.86
CA ASN A 641 -4.94 7.72 -16.67
C ASN A 641 -3.56 7.31 -17.20
N LYS A 642 -3.17 7.82 -18.37
CA LYS A 642 -1.84 7.56 -18.95
C LYS A 642 -0.72 8.11 -18.07
N ARG A 643 -0.88 9.33 -17.54
CA ARG A 643 0.12 9.96 -16.67
C ARG A 643 0.21 9.29 -15.31
N LEU A 644 -0.93 8.97 -14.70
CA LEU A 644 -1.01 8.25 -13.45
C LEU A 644 -0.34 6.86 -13.58
N SER A 645 -0.61 6.16 -14.68
CA SER A 645 0.05 4.87 -14.97
C SER A 645 1.57 5.00 -15.09
N GLY A 646 2.05 6.05 -15.79
CA GLY A 646 3.49 6.33 -15.88
C GLY A 646 4.12 6.68 -14.53
N PHE A 647 3.46 7.51 -13.74
CA PHE A 647 3.89 7.88 -12.39
C PHE A 647 4.00 6.65 -11.49
N LEU A 648 2.96 5.81 -11.47
CA LEU A 648 2.93 4.60 -10.67
C LEU A 648 4.00 3.58 -11.09
N LYS A 649 4.26 3.46 -12.39
CA LYS A 649 5.36 2.61 -12.89
C LYS A 649 6.71 3.08 -12.35
N ASN A 650 6.99 4.37 -12.38
CA ASN A 650 8.25 4.93 -11.88
C ASN A 650 8.37 4.75 -10.37
N LEU A 651 7.31 5.07 -9.62
CA LEU A 651 7.24 4.86 -8.18
C LEU A 651 7.46 3.39 -7.82
N PHE A 652 6.84 2.47 -8.56
CA PHE A 652 7.04 1.03 -8.39
C PHE A 652 8.51 0.63 -8.54
N LEU A 653 9.17 1.09 -9.61
CA LEU A 653 10.57 0.75 -9.85
C LEU A 653 11.48 1.32 -8.75
N GLU A 654 11.21 2.54 -8.30
CA GLU A 654 11.94 3.19 -7.22
C GLU A 654 11.79 2.43 -5.89
N ILE A 655 10.56 2.16 -5.47
CA ILE A 655 10.28 1.41 -4.24
C ILE A 655 10.85 -0.01 -4.33
N ALA A 656 10.68 -0.70 -5.45
CA ALA A 656 11.22 -2.04 -5.67
C ALA A 656 12.76 -2.06 -5.57
N LEU A 657 13.44 -1.04 -6.10
CA LEU A 657 14.89 -0.89 -6.00
C LEU A 657 15.32 -0.67 -4.53
N ILE A 658 14.67 0.25 -3.83
CA ILE A 658 14.99 0.57 -2.42
C ILE A 658 14.81 -0.67 -1.55
N ILE A 659 13.68 -1.38 -1.71
CA ILE A 659 13.41 -2.62 -0.95
C ILE A 659 14.45 -3.69 -1.29
N SER A 660 14.77 -3.89 -2.57
CA SER A 660 15.76 -4.88 -2.99
C SER A 660 17.12 -4.61 -2.36
N VAL A 661 17.59 -3.35 -2.41
CA VAL A 661 18.86 -2.95 -1.80
C VAL A 661 18.79 -3.09 -0.27
N GLY A 662 17.69 -2.66 0.35
CA GLY A 662 17.49 -2.80 1.79
C GLY A 662 17.49 -4.27 2.23
N LEU A 663 16.77 -5.13 1.52
CA LEU A 663 16.69 -6.56 1.80
C LEU A 663 18.07 -7.24 1.64
N ILE A 664 18.81 -6.92 0.58
CA ILE A 664 20.17 -7.42 0.37
C ILE A 664 21.09 -6.97 1.53
N LEU A 665 21.02 -5.70 1.93
CA LEU A 665 21.84 -5.16 3.00
C LEU A 665 21.49 -5.80 4.35
N ILE A 666 20.21 -5.90 4.70
CA ILE A 666 19.76 -6.45 5.97
C ILE A 666 20.12 -7.94 6.06
N THR A 667 19.86 -8.73 5.02
CA THR A 667 20.23 -10.16 4.98
C THR A 667 21.74 -10.35 5.04
N PHE A 668 22.51 -9.49 4.37
CA PHE A 668 23.99 -9.52 4.45
C PHE A 668 24.49 -9.19 5.86
N LEU A 669 23.96 -8.15 6.49
CA LEU A 669 24.34 -7.78 7.87
C LEU A 669 23.94 -8.85 8.88
N HIS A 670 22.85 -9.55 8.65
CA HIS A 670 22.42 -10.64 9.53
C HIS A 670 23.33 -11.86 9.41
N PHE A 671 23.55 -12.34 8.19
CA PHE A 671 24.34 -13.55 7.98
C PHE A 671 25.85 -13.29 7.96
N LEU A 672 26.30 -12.09 7.63
CA LEU A 672 27.70 -11.73 7.40
C LEU A 672 28.44 -12.74 6.49
N ASP A 673 27.69 -13.35 5.58
CA ASP A 673 28.14 -14.35 4.61
C ASP A 673 27.35 -14.19 3.30
N TRP A 674 28.03 -13.77 2.24
CA TRP A 674 27.40 -13.48 0.96
C TRP A 674 26.69 -14.72 0.35
N ARG A 675 27.18 -15.94 0.65
CA ARG A 675 26.59 -17.19 0.14
C ARG A 675 25.23 -17.45 0.78
N LEU A 676 25.14 -17.25 2.09
CA LEU A 676 23.89 -17.40 2.83
C LEU A 676 22.90 -16.30 2.47
N SER A 677 23.38 -15.07 2.29
CA SER A 677 22.53 -13.96 1.86
C SER A 677 21.96 -14.20 0.46
N LEU A 678 22.78 -14.66 -0.47
CA LEU A 678 22.31 -15.01 -1.81
C LEU A 678 21.33 -16.20 -1.78
N ALA A 679 21.58 -17.20 -0.93
CA ALA A 679 20.66 -18.31 -0.75
C ALA A 679 19.31 -17.86 -0.16
N ALA A 680 19.29 -16.90 0.78
CA ALA A 680 18.08 -16.35 1.34
C ALA A 680 17.25 -15.58 0.31
N LEU A 681 17.90 -14.84 -0.58
CA LEU A 681 17.24 -14.05 -1.63
C LEU A 681 16.74 -14.90 -2.82
N ALA A 682 17.28 -16.10 -3.03
CA ALA A 682 16.95 -16.94 -4.19
C ALA A 682 15.46 -17.33 -4.27
N PRO A 683 14.77 -17.75 -3.18
CA PRO A 683 13.33 -18.01 -3.22
C PRO A 683 12.49 -16.77 -3.53
N VAL A 684 12.89 -15.59 -3.03
CA VAL A 684 12.21 -14.32 -3.32
C VAL A 684 12.32 -13.98 -4.80
N ALA A 685 13.52 -14.03 -5.34
CA ALA A 685 13.76 -13.77 -6.76
C ALA A 685 12.95 -14.75 -7.65
N PHE A 686 12.91 -16.03 -7.27
CA PHE A 686 12.08 -17.03 -7.95
C PHE A 686 10.59 -16.65 -7.88
N ALA A 687 10.08 -16.31 -6.69
CA ALA A 687 8.68 -15.94 -6.49
C ALA A 687 8.28 -14.72 -7.33
N LEU A 688 9.15 -13.72 -7.39
CA LEU A 688 8.92 -12.52 -8.20
C LEU A 688 8.83 -12.84 -9.69
N CYS A 689 9.79 -13.59 -10.24
CA CYS A 689 9.78 -14.00 -11.64
C CYS A 689 8.53 -14.85 -11.97
N ALA A 690 8.24 -15.82 -11.12
CA ALA A 690 7.11 -16.73 -11.30
C ALA A 690 5.76 -15.98 -11.23
N THR A 691 5.60 -15.07 -10.28
CA THR A 691 4.36 -14.26 -10.13
C THR A 691 4.13 -13.38 -11.36
N LEU A 692 5.14 -12.63 -11.81
CA LEU A 692 5.00 -11.76 -12.99
C LEU A 692 4.68 -12.53 -14.26
N GLY A 693 5.38 -13.65 -14.48
CA GLY A 693 5.13 -14.51 -15.65
C GLY A 693 3.71 -15.09 -15.62
N THR A 694 3.27 -15.56 -14.43
CA THR A 694 1.92 -16.12 -14.27
C THR A 694 0.85 -15.05 -14.44
N MET A 695 1.02 -13.84 -13.87
CA MET A 695 0.08 -12.73 -14.08
C MET A 695 -0.10 -12.40 -15.56
N LYS A 696 0.98 -12.40 -16.34
CA LYS A 696 0.90 -12.20 -17.79
C LYS A 696 0.12 -13.32 -18.47
N LEU A 697 0.33 -14.57 -18.08
CA LEU A 697 -0.36 -15.74 -18.65
C LEU A 697 -1.87 -15.71 -18.38
N ILE A 698 -2.28 -15.30 -17.18
CA ILE A 698 -3.70 -15.18 -16.82
C ILE A 698 -4.34 -13.86 -17.31
N GLY A 699 -3.56 -13.00 -17.98
CA GLY A 699 -4.05 -11.72 -18.49
C GLY A 699 -4.38 -10.68 -17.39
N HIS A 700 -3.85 -10.83 -16.18
CA HIS A 700 -4.09 -9.91 -15.09
C HIS A 700 -3.06 -8.76 -15.11
N PRO A 701 -3.49 -7.48 -15.32
CA PRO A 701 -2.56 -6.35 -15.34
C PRO A 701 -2.03 -6.05 -13.93
N LEU A 702 -0.90 -5.37 -13.86
CA LEU A 702 -0.44 -4.73 -12.63
C LEU A 702 -1.22 -3.42 -12.44
N ASP A 703 -2.14 -3.46 -11.52
CA ASP A 703 -2.87 -2.31 -11.00
C ASP A 703 -2.18 -1.72 -9.75
N ILE A 704 -2.71 -0.65 -9.19
CA ILE A 704 -2.18 -0.03 -7.97
C ILE A 704 -2.03 -1.05 -6.82
N PRO A 705 -3.05 -1.88 -6.51
CA PRO A 705 -2.91 -2.93 -5.51
C PRO A 705 -1.83 -3.97 -5.84
N GLY A 706 -1.71 -4.36 -7.11
CA GLY A 706 -0.70 -5.31 -7.55
C GLY A 706 0.73 -4.81 -7.31
N ILE A 707 0.96 -3.51 -7.47
CA ILE A 707 2.23 -2.85 -7.17
C ILE A 707 2.56 -2.92 -5.67
N MET A 708 1.56 -2.62 -4.82
CA MET A 708 1.70 -2.72 -3.36
C MET A 708 2.13 -4.11 -2.91
N LEU A 709 1.59 -5.12 -3.55
CA LEU A 709 1.76 -6.51 -3.17
C LEU A 709 3.12 -7.06 -3.55
N TRP A 710 3.77 -6.51 -4.54
CA TRP A 710 5.17 -6.81 -4.82
C TRP A 710 6.07 -6.53 -3.62
N ILE A 711 5.82 -5.42 -2.94
CA ILE A 711 6.51 -5.04 -1.71
C ILE A 711 6.27 -6.09 -0.62
N ILE A 712 5.02 -6.54 -0.50
CA ILE A 712 4.62 -7.56 0.46
C ILE A 712 5.27 -8.90 0.11
N VAL A 713 5.25 -9.31 -1.15
CA VAL A 713 5.89 -10.56 -1.60
C VAL A 713 7.40 -10.52 -1.35
N MET A 714 8.05 -9.37 -1.52
CA MET A 714 9.47 -9.22 -1.21
C MET A 714 9.75 -9.28 0.30
N GLY A 715 8.95 -8.58 1.13
CA GLY A 715 9.15 -8.52 2.57
C GLY A 715 8.74 -9.79 3.32
N MET A 716 7.75 -10.54 2.79
CA MET A 716 7.28 -11.79 3.40
C MET A 716 7.89 -13.02 2.76
N GLY A 717 8.36 -12.91 1.53
CA GLY A 717 8.90 -14.06 0.78
C GLY A 717 10.25 -14.53 1.30
N ASP A 718 11.05 -13.66 1.94
CA ASP A 718 12.32 -14.02 2.53
C ASP A 718 12.19 -14.61 3.94
N ASP A 719 11.05 -14.43 4.62
CA ASP A 719 10.80 -14.98 5.95
C ASP A 719 10.99 -16.51 5.97
N TYR A 720 10.45 -17.20 4.95
CA TYR A 720 10.65 -18.66 4.84
C TYR A 720 12.11 -19.04 4.67
N ALA A 721 12.86 -18.26 3.91
CA ALA A 721 14.27 -18.50 3.67
C ALA A 721 15.10 -18.22 4.93
N ILE A 722 14.87 -17.10 5.59
CA ILE A 722 15.54 -16.72 6.84
C ILE A 722 15.27 -17.78 7.92
N TYR A 723 13.99 -18.15 8.08
CA TYR A 723 13.58 -19.14 9.06
C TYR A 723 14.27 -20.50 8.82
N TYR A 724 14.30 -20.95 7.55
CA TYR A 724 14.97 -22.18 7.18
C TYR A 724 16.48 -22.13 7.42
N ILE A 725 17.16 -21.05 6.97
CA ILE A 725 18.62 -20.92 7.06
C ILE A 725 19.07 -20.80 8.51
N CYS A 726 18.41 -19.97 9.34
CA CYS A 726 18.76 -19.81 10.76
C CYS A 726 18.69 -21.13 11.51
N HIS A 727 17.63 -21.90 11.27
CA HIS A 727 17.48 -23.19 11.91
C HIS A 727 18.41 -24.27 11.34
N TYR A 728 18.71 -24.21 10.04
CA TYR A 728 19.72 -25.08 9.44
C TYR A 728 21.11 -24.79 10.03
N GLN A 729 21.46 -23.52 10.22
CA GLN A 729 22.72 -23.14 10.92
C GLN A 729 22.80 -23.69 12.34
N ARG A 730 21.65 -23.85 13.01
CA ARG A 730 21.62 -24.40 14.36
C ARG A 730 21.73 -25.94 14.40
N ASN A 731 21.12 -26.61 13.42
CA ASN A 731 20.95 -28.06 13.42
C ASN A 731 21.94 -28.81 12.53
N PHE A 732 22.47 -28.22 11.46
CA PHE A 732 23.43 -28.75 10.47
C PHE A 732 23.02 -30.05 9.77
N ASN A 733 21.84 -30.60 10.02
CA ASN A 733 21.42 -31.87 9.47
C ASN A 733 19.92 -31.84 9.16
N GLU A 734 19.59 -32.03 7.90
CA GLU A 734 18.24 -32.15 7.38
C GLU A 734 17.40 -33.27 8.03
N LYS A 735 18.04 -34.32 8.49
CA LYS A 735 17.36 -35.52 9.03
C LYS A 735 16.96 -35.37 10.49
N LEU A 736 17.35 -34.28 11.17
CA LEU A 736 16.98 -34.08 12.57
C LEU A 736 15.49 -33.78 12.73
N PRO A 737 14.85 -34.28 13.80
CA PRO A 737 13.43 -34.02 14.07
C PRO A 737 13.09 -32.52 14.17
N ALA A 738 14.05 -31.69 14.60
CA ALA A 738 13.90 -30.23 14.64
C ALA A 738 13.69 -29.62 13.25
N MET A 739 14.46 -30.05 12.23
CA MET A 739 14.29 -29.60 10.83
C MET A 739 12.93 -30.03 10.26
N HIS A 740 12.44 -31.20 10.64
CA HIS A 740 11.11 -31.65 10.26
C HIS A 740 10.02 -30.73 10.83
N THR A 741 10.16 -30.31 12.10
CA THR A 741 9.23 -29.36 12.74
C THR A 741 9.26 -28.01 12.04
N ILE A 742 10.42 -27.54 11.63
CA ILE A 742 10.60 -26.27 10.91
C ILE A 742 9.92 -26.29 9.54
N LYS A 743 10.19 -27.31 8.73
CA LYS A 743 9.56 -27.49 7.42
C LYS A 743 8.03 -27.53 7.54
N PHE A 744 7.55 -28.20 8.56
CA PHE A 744 6.13 -28.29 8.87
C PHE A 744 5.55 -26.94 9.33
N SER A 745 6.27 -26.20 10.19
CA SER A 745 5.88 -24.85 10.59
C SER A 745 5.81 -23.89 9.41
N MET A 746 6.83 -23.87 8.54
CA MET A 746 6.84 -23.05 7.34
C MET A 746 5.66 -23.36 6.39
N PHE A 747 5.37 -24.65 6.20
CA PHE A 747 4.22 -25.03 5.39
C PHE A 747 2.90 -24.57 5.99
N LEU A 748 2.73 -24.72 7.30
CA LEU A 748 1.50 -24.32 7.98
C LEU A 748 1.34 -22.81 7.99
N SER A 749 2.41 -22.06 8.23
CA SER A 749 2.48 -20.62 8.09
C SER A 749 2.05 -20.17 6.70
N ALA A 750 2.64 -20.76 5.66
CA ALA A 750 2.23 -20.45 4.29
C ALA A 750 0.75 -20.79 4.01
N CYS A 751 0.23 -21.90 4.56
CA CYS A 751 -1.19 -22.27 4.40
C CYS A 751 -2.12 -21.23 5.03
N THR A 752 -1.82 -20.72 6.24
CA THR A 752 -2.64 -19.68 6.89
C THR A 752 -2.64 -18.39 6.08
N THR A 753 -1.49 -18.01 5.55
CA THR A 753 -1.35 -16.81 4.73
C THR A 753 -2.03 -16.99 3.36
N LEU A 754 -1.86 -18.15 2.72
CA LEU A 754 -2.56 -18.50 1.48
C LEU A 754 -4.09 -18.56 1.65
N ILE A 755 -4.59 -19.00 2.81
CA ILE A 755 -6.02 -18.94 3.14
C ILE A 755 -6.46 -17.47 3.23
N GLY A 756 -5.71 -16.64 3.97
CA GLY A 756 -6.04 -15.23 4.16
C GLY A 756 -6.17 -14.45 2.84
N PHE A 757 -5.17 -14.57 1.99
CA PHE A 757 -5.19 -13.91 0.68
C PHE A 757 -6.04 -14.66 -0.36
N GLY A 758 -6.09 -15.98 -0.28
CA GLY A 758 -6.87 -16.82 -1.19
C GLY A 758 -8.36 -16.55 -1.15
N VAL A 759 -8.90 -16.24 0.01
CA VAL A 759 -10.31 -15.83 0.15
C VAL A 759 -10.61 -14.54 -0.60
N LEU A 760 -9.65 -13.60 -0.66
CA LEU A 760 -9.81 -12.34 -1.39
C LEU A 760 -9.92 -12.53 -2.91
N ILE A 761 -9.45 -13.65 -3.48
CA ILE A 761 -9.60 -13.96 -4.91
C ILE A 761 -11.08 -14.00 -5.32
N PHE A 762 -11.95 -14.38 -4.38
CA PHE A 762 -13.40 -14.48 -4.59
C PHE A 762 -14.13 -13.15 -4.28
N ALA A 763 -13.41 -12.09 -3.94
CA ALA A 763 -14.01 -10.78 -3.74
C ALA A 763 -14.59 -10.23 -5.05
N ASN A 764 -15.70 -9.51 -4.93
CA ASN A 764 -16.28 -8.76 -6.05
C ASN A 764 -15.59 -7.40 -6.22
N HIS A 765 -15.04 -6.85 -5.14
CA HIS A 765 -14.28 -5.61 -5.18
C HIS A 765 -12.95 -5.83 -5.92
N ALA A 766 -12.75 -5.11 -7.02
CA ALA A 766 -11.61 -5.30 -7.93
C ALA A 766 -10.25 -5.20 -7.22
N VAL A 767 -10.09 -4.21 -6.35
CA VAL A 767 -8.87 -4.01 -5.55
C VAL A 767 -8.58 -5.20 -4.65
N LEU A 768 -9.58 -5.68 -3.88
CA LEU A 768 -9.41 -6.82 -2.98
C LEU A 768 -9.11 -8.11 -3.75
N LYS A 769 -9.73 -8.31 -4.89
CA LYS A 769 -9.48 -9.45 -5.77
C LYS A 769 -8.06 -9.45 -6.33
N SER A 770 -7.57 -8.30 -6.79
CA SER A 770 -6.20 -8.14 -7.28
C SER A 770 -5.18 -8.43 -6.16
N ILE A 771 -5.43 -7.89 -4.96
CA ILE A 771 -4.68 -8.21 -3.74
C ILE A 771 -4.61 -9.74 -3.52
N GLY A 772 -5.75 -10.40 -3.57
CA GLY A 772 -5.84 -11.85 -3.37
C GLY A 772 -5.00 -12.64 -4.37
N ILE A 773 -5.15 -12.34 -5.67
CA ILE A 773 -4.45 -13.06 -6.74
C ILE A 773 -2.93 -12.92 -6.61
N VAL A 774 -2.43 -11.68 -6.50
CA VAL A 774 -0.98 -11.42 -6.49
C VAL A 774 -0.32 -11.98 -5.24
N SER A 775 -0.93 -11.80 -4.06
CA SER A 775 -0.37 -12.34 -2.82
C SER A 775 -0.42 -13.87 -2.78
N PHE A 776 -1.51 -14.48 -3.23
CA PHE A 776 -1.62 -15.94 -3.29
C PHE A 776 -0.53 -16.54 -4.19
N LEU A 777 -0.31 -15.97 -5.36
CA LEU A 777 0.74 -16.42 -6.27
C LEU A 777 2.12 -16.18 -5.67
N GLY A 778 2.39 -14.97 -5.17
CA GLY A 778 3.69 -14.59 -4.63
C GLY A 778 4.12 -15.44 -3.45
N ILE A 779 3.25 -15.61 -2.46
CA ILE A 779 3.51 -16.41 -1.26
C ILE A 779 3.62 -17.90 -1.60
N GLY A 780 2.73 -18.40 -2.48
CA GLY A 780 2.79 -19.77 -2.94
C GLY A 780 4.11 -20.09 -3.65
N TYR A 781 4.56 -19.21 -4.53
CA TYR A 781 5.85 -19.37 -5.18
C TYR A 781 7.04 -19.18 -4.23
N ALA A 782 6.94 -18.29 -3.23
CA ALA A 782 7.99 -18.14 -2.22
C ALA A 782 8.18 -19.43 -1.41
N LEU A 783 7.09 -20.08 -0.99
CA LEU A 783 7.14 -21.40 -0.34
C LEU A 783 7.73 -22.48 -1.25
N ILE A 784 7.29 -22.55 -2.51
CA ILE A 784 7.83 -23.48 -3.49
C ILE A 784 9.33 -23.25 -3.69
N GLY A 785 9.74 -21.99 -3.85
CA GLY A 785 11.14 -21.59 -3.94
C GLY A 785 11.94 -22.00 -2.72
N ALA A 786 11.42 -21.77 -1.52
CA ALA A 786 12.06 -22.17 -0.27
C ALA A 786 12.26 -23.70 -0.17
N PHE A 787 11.28 -24.48 -0.58
CA PHE A 787 11.34 -25.96 -0.51
C PHE A 787 12.15 -26.60 -1.64
N PHE A 788 12.22 -25.95 -2.82
CA PHE A 788 12.92 -26.52 -3.97
C PHE A 788 14.38 -26.06 -4.05
N ILE A 789 14.65 -24.81 -3.61
CA ILE A 789 15.98 -24.20 -3.77
C ILE A 789 16.85 -24.42 -2.52
N LEU A 790 16.31 -24.08 -1.32
CA LEU A 790 17.12 -24.01 -0.11
C LEU A 790 17.70 -25.34 0.36
N PRO A 791 16.96 -26.47 0.38
CA PRO A 791 17.50 -27.72 0.91
C PRO A 791 18.79 -28.15 0.23
N TYR A 792 18.81 -28.09 -1.09
CA TYR A 792 19.98 -28.46 -1.87
C TYR A 792 21.13 -27.45 -1.75
N LEU A 793 20.82 -26.14 -1.72
CA LEU A 793 21.83 -25.09 -1.54
C LEU A 793 22.49 -25.20 -0.16
N MET A 794 21.69 -25.44 0.90
CA MET A 794 22.23 -25.60 2.24
C MET A 794 23.11 -26.83 2.35
N GLU A 795 22.70 -27.97 1.78
CA GLU A 795 23.54 -29.17 1.73
C GLU A 795 24.91 -28.88 1.06
N LYS A 796 24.92 -28.08 0.01
CA LYS A 796 26.16 -27.68 -0.69
C LYS A 796 27.01 -26.66 0.10
N ILE A 797 26.38 -25.65 0.68
CA ILE A 797 27.09 -24.61 1.46
C ILE A 797 27.72 -25.23 2.72
N TYR A 798 27.00 -26.18 3.32
CA TYR A 798 27.40 -26.87 4.54
C TYR A 798 28.10 -28.23 4.29
N ALA A 799 28.47 -28.50 3.06
CA ALA A 799 29.28 -29.69 2.76
C ALA A 799 30.52 -29.77 3.66
N PRO A 800 30.94 -31.01 4.07
CA PRO A 800 32.09 -31.18 4.93
C PRO A 800 33.31 -30.44 4.40
N VAL A 801 33.92 -29.66 5.28
CA VAL A 801 35.13 -28.91 4.91
C VAL A 801 36.31 -29.89 4.96
N GLN A 802 37.05 -29.96 3.85
CA GLN A 802 38.34 -30.63 3.87
C GLN A 802 39.33 -29.74 4.62
N TYR A 803 39.83 -30.26 5.73
CA TYR A 803 40.86 -29.59 6.53
C TYR A 803 42.22 -29.81 5.85
N PRO A 804 43.07 -28.79 5.74
CA PRO A 804 44.43 -28.96 5.30
C PRO A 804 45.17 -30.05 6.16
N THR A 805 45.85 -30.94 5.51
CA THR A 805 46.67 -31.98 6.17
C THR A 805 48.14 -31.52 6.18
N GLY A 806 48.83 -31.66 7.33
CA GLY A 806 50.23 -31.29 7.48
C GLY A 806 50.55 -30.66 8.83
N GLU A 807 51.81 -30.55 9.18
CA GLU A 807 52.32 -29.82 10.35
C GLU A 807 52.48 -28.34 9.98
N PHE A 808 51.94 -27.48 10.81
CA PHE A 808 51.99 -26.02 10.62
C PHE A 808 52.67 -25.37 11.81
N PRO A 809 53.47 -24.32 11.59
CA PRO A 809 54.01 -23.53 12.68
C PRO A 809 52.89 -22.90 13.48
N VAL A 810 52.98 -22.91 14.80
CA VAL A 810 51.99 -22.29 15.68
C VAL A 810 51.89 -20.78 15.38
N GLY A 811 50.64 -20.28 15.28
CA GLY A 811 50.39 -18.89 14.95
C GLY A 811 50.57 -18.53 13.49
N SER A 812 50.92 -19.48 12.61
CA SER A 812 50.97 -19.24 11.16
C SER A 812 49.61 -18.93 10.57
N GLY A 813 49.62 -18.32 9.37
CA GLY A 813 48.38 -18.05 8.63
C GLY A 813 47.55 -19.32 8.34
N GLU A 814 48.19 -20.48 8.17
CA GLU A 814 47.54 -21.75 7.93
C GLU A 814 46.90 -22.31 9.22
N HIS A 815 47.62 -22.18 10.38
CA HIS A 815 47.03 -22.52 11.68
C HIS A 815 45.76 -21.67 11.96
N LEU A 816 45.86 -20.36 11.75
CA LEU A 816 44.76 -19.45 11.89
C LEU A 816 43.57 -19.85 10.97
N ARG A 817 43.85 -20.14 9.71
CA ARG A 817 42.84 -20.59 8.74
C ARG A 817 42.16 -21.86 9.19
N ARG A 818 42.89 -22.84 9.68
CA ARG A 818 42.41 -24.13 10.15
C ARG A 818 41.53 -23.97 11.39
N ALA A 819 41.91 -23.18 12.33
CA ALA A 819 41.10 -22.88 13.53
C ALA A 819 39.80 -22.16 13.14
N LEU A 820 39.88 -21.15 12.23
CA LEU A 820 38.69 -20.41 11.75
C LEU A 820 37.74 -21.28 10.91
N LEU A 821 38.24 -22.29 10.19
CA LEU A 821 37.40 -23.22 9.44
C LEU A 821 36.46 -24.00 10.33
N ARG A 822 36.81 -24.27 11.59
CA ARG A 822 35.93 -24.93 12.58
C ARG A 822 34.69 -24.08 12.90
N PHE A 823 34.83 -22.76 12.84
CA PHE A 823 33.74 -21.79 13.12
C PHE A 823 32.96 -21.39 11.87
N ARG A 824 33.36 -21.84 10.66
CA ARG A 824 32.81 -21.36 9.38
C ARG A 824 31.29 -21.50 9.28
N HIS A 825 30.75 -22.62 9.73
CA HIS A 825 29.33 -22.95 9.57
C HIS A 825 28.43 -22.47 10.70
N LEU A 826 29.00 -21.78 11.69
CA LEU A 826 28.26 -21.27 12.85
C LEU A 826 27.46 -20.02 12.51
N PRO A 827 26.44 -19.67 13.33
CA PRO A 827 25.76 -18.38 13.23
C PRO A 827 26.74 -17.19 13.22
N ALA A 828 26.27 -16.04 12.71
CA ALA A 828 27.15 -14.88 12.47
C ALA A 828 27.93 -14.45 13.71
N TYR A 829 27.24 -14.30 14.87
CA TYR A 829 27.90 -13.81 16.09
C TYR A 829 29.05 -14.70 16.59
N PRO A 830 28.88 -16.01 16.86
CA PRO A 830 29.99 -16.85 17.27
C PRO A 830 31.12 -16.92 16.24
N ARG A 831 30.80 -16.95 14.96
CA ARG A 831 31.78 -16.99 13.86
C ARG A 831 32.62 -15.72 13.80
N VAL A 832 31.98 -14.56 13.82
CA VAL A 832 32.66 -13.26 13.78
C VAL A 832 33.42 -13.04 15.07
N PHE A 833 32.83 -13.37 16.24
CA PHE A 833 33.48 -13.26 17.54
C PHE A 833 34.75 -14.12 17.59
N ALA A 834 34.69 -15.40 17.15
CA ALA A 834 35.87 -16.26 17.08
C ALA A 834 36.97 -15.67 16.19
N ARG A 835 36.61 -15.15 15.01
CA ARG A 835 37.56 -14.51 14.10
C ARG A 835 38.25 -13.31 14.74
N PHE A 836 37.49 -12.38 15.34
CA PHE A 836 38.05 -11.20 15.99
C PHE A 836 38.87 -11.57 17.23
N LYS A 837 38.38 -12.50 18.07
CA LYS A 837 39.09 -12.94 19.27
C LYS A 837 40.43 -13.56 18.90
N ILE A 838 40.50 -14.49 17.95
CA ILE A 838 41.74 -15.12 17.52
C ILE A 838 42.71 -14.12 16.89
N MET A 839 42.20 -13.17 16.07
CA MET A 839 43.09 -12.22 15.39
C MET A 839 43.59 -11.08 16.29
N MET A 840 42.79 -10.65 17.25
CA MET A 840 43.09 -9.42 18.04
C MET A 840 43.59 -9.69 19.45
N ASP A 841 43.32 -10.91 20.01
CA ASP A 841 43.74 -11.23 21.35
C ASP A 841 45.14 -11.85 21.34
N PRO A 842 46.18 -11.20 21.97
CA PRO A 842 47.54 -11.75 22.05
C PRO A 842 47.60 -13.14 22.66
N MET A 843 46.63 -13.51 23.47
CA MET A 843 46.55 -14.82 24.13
C MET A 843 46.82 -15.99 23.18
N PHE A 844 46.35 -15.93 21.94
CA PHE A 844 46.51 -17.05 20.99
C PHE A 844 47.94 -17.22 20.48
N LYS A 845 48.78 -16.20 20.59
CA LYS A 845 50.21 -16.28 20.27
C LYS A 845 51.06 -16.74 21.44
N GLU A 846 50.53 -16.62 22.65
CA GLU A 846 51.25 -16.93 23.88
C GLU A 846 50.88 -18.29 24.46
N LEU A 847 49.66 -18.78 24.19
CA LEU A 847 49.08 -19.95 24.82
C LEU A 847 49.92 -21.22 24.67
N ASP A 848 50.64 -21.41 23.55
CA ASP A 848 51.51 -22.55 23.33
C ASP A 848 52.85 -22.46 24.07
N GLN A 849 53.22 -21.29 24.64
CA GLN A 849 54.39 -21.16 25.50
C GLN A 849 54.16 -21.87 26.85
N TYR A 850 52.90 -21.85 27.30
CA TYR A 850 52.50 -22.41 28.60
C TYR A 850 51.91 -23.82 28.52
N VAL A 851 51.38 -24.23 27.35
CA VAL A 851 50.80 -25.56 27.14
C VAL A 851 51.67 -26.35 26.16
N LYS A 852 52.31 -27.40 26.63
CA LYS A 852 53.21 -28.25 25.83
C LYS A 852 52.76 -29.70 25.84
N ASN A 853 52.58 -30.28 24.66
CA ASN A 853 52.19 -31.67 24.41
C ASN A 853 51.09 -32.21 25.37
N PRO A 854 49.95 -31.48 25.48
CA PRO A 854 48.87 -31.85 26.39
C PRO A 854 48.18 -33.12 25.88
N ARG A 855 47.79 -34.01 26.83
CA ARG A 855 46.98 -35.21 26.55
C ARG A 855 45.50 -34.97 26.89
N ARG A 856 45.25 -34.41 28.10
CA ARG A 856 43.91 -34.17 28.63
C ARG A 856 43.83 -32.77 29.25
N ILE A 857 43.00 -31.95 28.71
CA ILE A 857 42.84 -30.56 29.16
C ILE A 857 41.42 -30.34 29.68
N ILE A 858 41.30 -29.79 30.87
CA ILE A 858 40.01 -29.21 31.34
C ILE A 858 40.00 -27.73 31.02
N ASP A 859 38.90 -27.22 30.41
CA ASP A 859 38.70 -25.80 30.10
C ASP A 859 37.46 -25.30 30.86
N ILE A 860 37.68 -24.62 32.01
CA ILE A 860 36.61 -24.09 32.89
C ILE A 860 36.20 -22.71 32.40
N GLY A 861 34.93 -22.52 32.01
CA GLY A 861 34.46 -21.32 31.37
C GLY A 861 34.85 -21.28 29.90
N CYS A 862 34.76 -22.41 29.21
CA CYS A 862 35.26 -22.56 27.82
C CYS A 862 34.53 -21.69 26.78
N GLY A 863 33.40 -21.08 27.13
CA GLY A 863 32.60 -20.26 26.21
C GLY A 863 32.28 -21.00 24.92
N TYR A 864 32.57 -20.38 23.77
CA TYR A 864 32.40 -21.00 22.45
C TYR A 864 33.52 -22.02 22.11
N GLY A 865 34.40 -22.40 23.03
CA GLY A 865 35.47 -23.33 22.79
C GLY A 865 36.60 -22.81 21.92
N ILE A 866 36.81 -21.47 21.87
CA ILE A 866 37.79 -20.86 20.96
C ILE A 866 39.22 -21.22 21.35
N PRO A 867 39.69 -21.04 22.63
CA PRO A 867 41.00 -21.47 23.06
C PRO A 867 41.20 -22.98 22.93
N SER A 868 40.21 -23.74 23.34
CA SER A 868 40.18 -25.19 23.21
C SER A 868 40.40 -25.65 21.77
N THR A 869 39.68 -25.04 20.80
CA THR A 869 39.80 -25.35 19.35
C THR A 869 41.20 -24.99 18.85
N TRP A 870 41.73 -23.82 19.26
CA TRP A 870 43.08 -23.37 18.92
C TRP A 870 44.12 -24.38 19.32
N LEU A 871 44.12 -24.89 20.58
CA LEU A 871 45.02 -25.92 21.09
C LEU A 871 44.84 -27.26 20.38
N LEU A 872 43.61 -27.66 20.07
CA LEU A 872 43.36 -28.91 19.32
C LEU A 872 43.84 -28.90 17.88
N GLU A 873 44.01 -27.74 17.27
CA GLU A 873 44.65 -27.63 15.94
C GLU A 873 46.18 -27.70 16.02
N ILE A 874 46.79 -27.35 17.18
CA ILE A 874 48.22 -27.56 17.44
C ILE A 874 48.48 -29.01 17.87
N TYR A 875 47.63 -29.54 18.79
CA TYR A 875 47.79 -30.84 19.42
C TYR A 875 46.60 -31.77 19.07
N PRO A 876 46.59 -32.38 17.89
CA PRO A 876 45.42 -33.14 17.40
C PRO A 876 45.07 -34.36 18.28
N GLN A 877 46.04 -34.90 19.04
CA GLN A 877 45.84 -36.03 19.94
C GLN A 877 45.30 -35.66 21.32
N ALA A 878 45.26 -34.37 21.66
CA ALA A 878 44.71 -33.89 22.92
C ALA A 878 43.20 -34.08 22.98
N LYS A 879 42.71 -34.32 24.23
CA LYS A 879 41.27 -34.35 24.51
C LYS A 879 40.89 -33.18 25.41
N ILE A 880 39.82 -32.46 25.06
CA ILE A 880 39.30 -31.32 25.81
C ILE A 880 38.05 -31.73 26.60
N PHE A 881 37.97 -31.30 27.84
CA PHE A 881 36.80 -31.43 28.71
C PHE A 881 36.37 -30.03 29.15
N GLY A 882 35.34 -29.47 28.51
CA GLY A 882 34.89 -28.10 28.74
C GLY A 882 33.74 -28.02 29.73
N LEU A 883 33.64 -26.90 30.43
CA LEU A 883 32.50 -26.54 31.27
C LEU A 883 32.13 -25.08 31.06
N ASP A 884 30.83 -24.80 30.78
CA ASP A 884 30.31 -23.42 30.70
C ASP A 884 28.85 -23.38 31.20
N PRO A 885 28.42 -22.35 31.93
CA PRO A 885 27.05 -22.26 32.42
C PRO A 885 26.00 -21.96 31.32
N ASP A 886 26.44 -21.49 30.17
CA ASP A 886 25.55 -21.12 29.05
C ASP A 886 25.34 -22.31 28.10
N GLU A 887 24.13 -22.86 28.10
CA GLU A 887 23.76 -24.02 27.28
C GLU A 887 24.03 -23.80 25.78
N GLU A 888 23.83 -22.56 25.26
CA GLU A 888 24.04 -22.24 23.85
C GLU A 888 25.53 -22.23 23.49
N ARG A 889 26.38 -21.70 24.37
CA ARG A 889 27.85 -21.74 24.20
C ARG A 889 28.37 -23.15 24.23
N VAL A 890 27.85 -23.97 25.14
CA VAL A 890 28.19 -25.41 25.24
C VAL A 890 27.83 -26.14 23.95
N LEU A 891 26.66 -25.93 23.40
CA LEU A 891 26.27 -26.54 22.13
C LEU A 891 27.19 -26.14 20.97
N ILE A 892 27.67 -24.91 20.95
CA ILE A 892 28.61 -24.42 19.94
C ILE A 892 30.01 -25.02 20.20
N ALA A 893 30.48 -25.02 21.43
CA ALA A 893 31.77 -25.59 21.81
C ALA A 893 31.84 -27.09 21.47
N LEU A 894 30.79 -27.86 21.77
CA LEU A 894 30.68 -29.27 21.36
C LEU A 894 30.87 -29.47 19.86
N ARG A 895 30.32 -28.55 19.05
CA ARG A 895 30.41 -28.63 17.59
C ARG A 895 31.82 -28.39 17.06
N VAL A 896 32.50 -27.36 17.58
CA VAL A 896 33.83 -26.98 17.09
C VAL A 896 34.91 -27.93 17.59
N ILE A 897 34.76 -28.51 18.79
CA ILE A 897 35.63 -29.52 19.39
C ILE A 897 35.42 -30.89 18.74
N GLY A 898 34.14 -31.24 18.47
CA GLY A 898 33.76 -32.52 17.85
C GLY A 898 34.12 -33.72 18.71
N GLU A 899 34.58 -34.79 18.05
CA GLU A 899 34.94 -36.06 18.73
C GLU A 899 36.21 -35.96 19.62
N ARG A 900 36.90 -34.80 19.58
CA ARG A 900 38.15 -34.59 20.34
C ARG A 900 37.94 -34.12 21.78
N GLY A 901 36.72 -34.16 22.26
CA GLY A 901 36.43 -33.76 23.62
C GLY A 901 34.95 -33.81 23.98
N ARG A 902 34.67 -33.38 25.21
CA ARG A 902 33.33 -33.29 25.75
C ARG A 902 33.14 -31.95 26.44
N VAL A 903 31.98 -31.34 26.26
CA VAL A 903 31.64 -30.09 26.96
C VAL A 903 30.32 -30.27 27.65
N GLU A 904 30.22 -29.81 28.89
CA GLU A 904 29.06 -29.98 29.75
C GLU A 904 28.54 -28.63 30.23
N VAL A 905 27.20 -28.54 30.43
CA VAL A 905 26.60 -27.38 31.08
C VAL A 905 26.85 -27.43 32.55
N GLY A 906 27.57 -26.48 33.08
CA GLY A 906 27.91 -26.42 34.51
C GLY A 906 28.69 -25.18 34.87
N ARG A 907 28.89 -24.95 36.13
CA ARG A 907 29.55 -23.75 36.66
C ARG A 907 30.60 -24.13 37.69
N ALA A 908 31.76 -23.43 37.68
CA ALA A 908 32.69 -23.52 38.81
C ALA A 908 31.96 -23.28 40.15
N PRO A 909 32.23 -24.01 41.21
CA PRO A 909 33.41 -24.88 41.46
C PRO A 909 33.29 -26.32 40.92
N ASP A 910 32.25 -26.68 40.16
CA ASP A 910 32.15 -28.01 39.56
C ASP A 910 33.13 -28.17 38.42
N LEU A 911 33.61 -29.40 38.23
CA LEU A 911 34.49 -29.80 37.14
C LEU A 911 33.73 -30.70 36.16
N PRO A 912 34.10 -30.70 34.86
CA PRO A 912 33.49 -31.63 33.92
C PRO A 912 33.85 -33.09 34.28
N ALA A 913 32.98 -34.02 33.93
CA ALA A 913 33.19 -35.43 34.17
C ALA A 913 34.35 -35.96 33.30
N VAL A 914 35.47 -36.30 33.95
CA VAL A 914 36.70 -36.83 33.31
C VAL A 914 37.16 -38.07 34.09
N GLU A 915 37.38 -39.18 33.39
CA GLU A 915 37.98 -40.38 33.96
C GLU A 915 39.52 -40.19 34.16
N GLY A 916 39.99 -40.40 35.36
CA GLY A 916 41.41 -40.25 35.70
C GLY A 916 41.84 -38.80 35.95
N SER A 917 43.14 -38.55 36.00
CA SER A 917 43.76 -37.23 36.15
C SER A 917 44.00 -36.53 34.83
N VAL A 918 44.28 -35.24 34.88
CA VAL A 918 44.53 -34.39 33.69
C VAL A 918 45.85 -33.66 33.82
N ASP A 919 46.47 -33.37 32.69
CA ASP A 919 47.78 -32.72 32.66
C ASP A 919 47.65 -31.17 32.62
N TYR A 920 46.53 -30.62 32.09
CA TYR A 920 46.31 -29.17 32.09
C TYR A 920 44.89 -28.80 32.51
N VAL A 921 44.78 -27.70 33.25
CA VAL A 921 43.51 -27.04 33.54
C VAL A 921 43.62 -25.57 33.14
N LEU A 922 42.65 -25.10 32.32
CA LEU A 922 42.58 -23.73 31.85
C LEU A 922 41.44 -22.99 32.55
N MET A 923 41.69 -21.76 33.01
CA MET A 923 40.71 -20.81 33.53
C MET A 923 40.94 -19.45 32.88
N LEU A 924 40.52 -19.30 31.63
CA LEU A 924 40.88 -18.15 30.80
C LEU A 924 39.77 -17.11 30.85
N ASP A 925 40.08 -15.91 31.34
CA ASP A 925 39.19 -14.76 31.40
C ASP A 925 37.84 -15.02 32.14
N MET A 926 37.84 -15.94 33.18
CA MET A 926 36.61 -16.32 33.87
C MET A 926 36.63 -16.16 35.38
N ILE A 927 37.80 -16.12 36.00
CA ILE A 927 37.93 -16.15 37.47
C ILE A 927 37.30 -14.94 38.18
N HIS A 928 37.11 -13.81 37.46
CA HIS A 928 36.46 -12.63 37.99
C HIS A 928 34.89 -12.75 38.00
N LEU A 929 34.33 -13.85 37.47
CA LEU A 929 32.89 -14.13 37.43
C LEU A 929 32.41 -14.98 38.60
N ILE A 930 33.33 -15.48 39.48
CA ILE A 930 33.02 -16.36 40.61
C ILE A 930 33.43 -15.72 41.95
N SER A 931 32.76 -16.11 43.03
CA SER A 931 33.05 -15.63 44.38
C SER A 931 34.38 -16.19 44.89
N ASP A 932 34.87 -15.63 46.01
CA ASP A 932 36.16 -16.09 46.62
C ASP A 932 36.03 -17.51 47.16
N GLU A 933 34.87 -17.84 47.74
CA GLU A 933 34.60 -19.20 48.22
C GLU A 933 34.51 -20.18 47.05
N GLU A 934 33.81 -19.81 45.96
CA GLU A 934 33.73 -20.65 44.76
C GLU A 934 35.12 -20.84 44.13
N ALA A 935 35.94 -19.77 44.09
CA ALA A 935 37.28 -19.82 43.53
C ALA A 935 38.22 -20.72 44.36
N LYS A 936 38.18 -20.60 45.70
CA LYS A 936 38.96 -21.46 46.60
C LYS A 936 38.58 -22.94 46.43
N LEU A 937 37.28 -23.22 46.36
CA LEU A 937 36.79 -24.58 46.18
C LEU A 937 37.14 -25.15 44.79
N ALA A 938 37.00 -24.34 43.75
CA ALA A 938 37.38 -24.72 42.38
C ALA A 938 38.87 -25.05 42.28
N LEU A 939 39.77 -24.21 42.84
CA LEU A 939 41.21 -24.42 42.80
C LEU A 939 41.61 -25.67 43.56
N ARG A 940 41.03 -25.99 44.73
CA ARG A 940 41.25 -27.23 45.45
C ARG A 940 40.82 -28.44 44.61
N ARG A 941 39.63 -28.43 44.01
CA ARG A 941 39.18 -29.53 43.16
C ARG A 941 40.05 -29.70 41.91
N VAL A 942 40.56 -28.60 41.35
CA VAL A 942 41.52 -28.62 40.26
C VAL A 942 42.83 -29.23 40.68
N TYR A 943 43.37 -28.89 41.89
CA TYR A 943 44.62 -29.49 42.45
C TYR A 943 44.46 -31.00 42.60
N GLU A 944 43.34 -31.46 43.11
CA GLU A 944 43.09 -32.92 43.30
C GLU A 944 43.02 -33.63 41.94
N LYS A 945 42.49 -32.97 40.88
CA LYS A 945 42.26 -33.58 39.58
C LYS A 945 43.48 -33.57 38.66
N LEU A 946 44.46 -32.70 38.92
CA LEU A 946 45.70 -32.62 38.15
C LEU A 946 46.65 -33.81 38.48
N GLU A 947 47.39 -34.25 37.43
CA GLU A 947 48.49 -35.20 37.59
C GLU A 947 49.63 -34.58 38.40
N ALA A 948 50.60 -35.41 38.90
CA ALA A 948 51.87 -34.92 39.37
C ALA A 948 52.58 -34.16 38.27
N ASP A 949 53.10 -32.97 38.51
CA ASP A 949 53.64 -32.01 37.55
C ASP A 949 52.60 -31.38 36.63
N GLY A 950 51.27 -31.62 36.83
CA GLY A 950 50.19 -30.99 36.07
C GLY A 950 50.14 -29.51 36.28
N THR A 951 49.67 -28.78 35.24
CA THR A 951 49.73 -27.34 35.21
C THR A 951 48.32 -26.71 35.19
N LEU A 952 48.08 -25.78 36.11
CA LEU A 952 46.95 -24.87 36.11
C LEU A 952 47.34 -23.59 35.42
N LEU A 953 46.62 -23.16 34.37
CA LEU A 953 46.83 -21.92 33.64
C LEU A 953 45.67 -20.99 33.85
N ILE A 954 45.90 -19.86 34.52
CA ILE A 954 44.88 -18.83 34.72
C ILE A 954 45.31 -17.58 33.96
N ARG A 955 44.40 -17.03 33.16
CA ARG A 955 44.52 -15.67 32.62
C ARG A 955 43.49 -14.80 33.30
N ALA A 956 43.91 -13.69 33.88
CA ALA A 956 43.03 -12.78 34.60
C ALA A 956 43.38 -11.33 34.35
N THR A 957 42.34 -10.47 34.32
CA THR A 957 42.50 -8.99 34.33
C THR A 957 42.79 -8.55 35.76
N VAL A 958 43.97 -7.95 35.96
CA VAL A 958 44.42 -7.38 37.25
C VAL A 958 44.22 -5.88 37.21
N PRO A 959 43.52 -5.26 38.18
CA PRO A 959 43.32 -3.82 38.20
C PRO A 959 44.64 -3.06 38.24
N SER A 960 44.87 -2.11 37.36
CA SER A 960 46.01 -1.21 37.38
C SER A 960 45.63 0.16 37.96
N GLU A 961 46.63 0.91 38.45
CA GLU A 961 46.43 2.27 39.00
C GLU A 961 46.11 3.35 37.91
N ARG A 962 45.91 2.96 36.65
CA ARG A 962 45.61 3.90 35.58
C ARG A 962 44.25 4.57 35.76
N LYS A 963 44.18 5.91 35.55
CA LYS A 963 43.02 6.73 35.78
C LYS A 963 41.78 6.39 34.91
N PHE A 964 41.92 5.69 33.77
CA PHE A 964 40.80 5.31 32.92
C PHE A 964 41.04 4.05 32.07
N PRO A 965 40.77 2.85 32.58
CA PRO A 965 40.89 1.59 31.83
C PRO A 965 39.63 1.34 31.03
N TRP A 966 39.53 1.95 29.82
CA TRP A 966 38.32 1.88 29.01
C TRP A 966 37.87 0.44 28.65
N LYS A 967 38.81 -0.49 28.48
CA LYS A 967 38.48 -1.91 28.21
C LYS A 967 37.78 -2.56 29.41
N ARG A 968 38.28 -2.33 30.63
CA ARG A 968 37.65 -2.81 31.86
C ARG A 968 36.29 -2.16 32.06
N TRP A 969 36.15 -0.86 31.74
CA TRP A 969 34.90 -0.16 31.85
C TRP A 969 33.81 -0.73 30.89
N ILE A 970 34.15 -1.06 29.65
CA ILE A 970 33.27 -1.75 28.70
C ILE A 970 32.85 -3.12 29.20
N GLU A 971 33.80 -3.90 29.76
CA GLU A 971 33.50 -5.23 30.31
C GLU A 971 32.61 -5.13 31.55
N VAL A 972 32.88 -4.20 32.47
CA VAL A 972 32.03 -3.88 33.62
C VAL A 972 30.61 -3.48 33.15
N LEU A 973 30.49 -2.61 32.15
CA LEU A 973 29.19 -2.22 31.57
C LEU A 973 28.46 -3.43 30.98
N ARG A 974 29.17 -4.29 30.25
CA ARG A 974 28.63 -5.53 29.68
C ARG A 974 28.15 -6.48 30.76
N LEU A 975 28.92 -6.72 31.79
CA LEU A 975 28.58 -7.60 32.90
C LEU A 975 27.38 -7.07 33.70
N ARG A 976 27.33 -5.75 33.94
CA ARG A 976 26.17 -5.11 34.60
C ARG A 976 24.91 -5.25 33.77
N PHE A 977 25.03 -5.07 32.47
CA PHE A 977 23.88 -5.23 31.57
C PHE A 977 23.31 -6.67 31.60
N VAL A 978 24.21 -7.67 31.73
CA VAL A 978 23.84 -9.10 31.83
C VAL A 978 23.53 -9.50 33.28
N ARG A 979 23.65 -8.57 34.25
CA ARG A 979 23.46 -8.81 35.69
C ARG A 979 24.35 -9.91 36.24
N MET A 980 25.59 -10.02 35.77
CA MET A 980 26.60 -10.90 36.28
C MET A 980 27.48 -10.19 37.35
N PRO A 981 27.87 -10.88 38.46
CA PRO A 981 28.76 -10.30 39.45
C PRO A 981 30.16 -10.10 38.84
N GLU A 982 30.81 -9.00 39.15
CA GLU A 982 32.14 -8.65 38.73
C GLU A 982 33.08 -8.54 39.97
N ARG A 983 34.13 -9.35 40.01
CA ARG A 983 35.09 -9.38 41.12
C ARG A 983 36.51 -9.43 40.59
N PHE A 984 37.03 -8.27 40.21
CA PHE A 984 38.42 -8.15 39.80
C PHE A 984 39.32 -8.16 41.03
N ARG A 985 40.27 -9.10 41.09
CA ARG A 985 41.18 -9.31 42.20
C ARG A 985 42.55 -8.69 41.93
N ALA A 986 43.24 -8.23 43.00
CA ALA A 986 44.61 -7.77 42.89
C ALA A 986 45.54 -8.96 42.58
N ARG A 987 46.75 -8.66 42.09
CA ARG A 987 47.75 -9.64 41.72
C ARG A 987 48.11 -10.55 42.93
N GLU A 988 48.34 -9.93 44.05
CA GLU A 988 48.72 -10.56 45.31
C GLU A 988 47.62 -11.48 45.83
N ASP A 989 46.37 -11.04 45.74
CA ASP A 989 45.20 -11.83 46.14
C ASP A 989 45.07 -13.11 45.30
N LEU A 990 45.30 -13.02 43.98
CA LEU A 990 45.27 -14.19 43.09
C LEU A 990 46.42 -15.15 43.37
N ILE A 991 47.62 -14.63 43.61
CA ILE A 991 48.79 -15.46 44.00
C ILE A 991 48.48 -16.22 45.28
N THR A 992 48.00 -15.53 46.32
CA THR A 992 47.62 -16.13 47.59
C THR A 992 46.56 -17.22 47.42
N LEU A 993 45.52 -16.87 46.67
CA LEU A 993 44.40 -17.78 46.41
C LEU A 993 44.82 -19.08 45.71
N ILE A 994 45.76 -19.00 44.76
CA ILE A 994 46.29 -20.16 44.03
C ILE A 994 47.26 -20.93 44.89
N ALA A 995 48.15 -20.25 45.67
CA ALA A 995 49.09 -20.88 46.58
C ALA A 995 48.43 -21.60 47.75
N ASP A 996 47.36 -21.02 48.33
CA ASP A 996 46.52 -21.66 49.35
C ASP A 996 45.86 -22.98 48.91
N ALA A 997 45.69 -23.17 47.60
CA ALA A 997 45.20 -24.40 46.99
C ALA A 997 46.31 -25.49 46.85
N GLY A 998 47.62 -25.16 47.14
CA GLY A 998 48.73 -26.05 47.07
C GLY A 998 49.65 -25.91 45.85
N PHE A 999 49.44 -24.92 44.99
CA PHE A 999 50.20 -24.73 43.75
C PHE A 999 51.44 -23.85 43.98
N LYS A 1000 52.54 -24.17 43.29
CA LYS A 1000 53.65 -23.25 43.07
C LYS A 1000 53.33 -22.32 41.97
N VAL A 1001 53.27 -21.00 42.24
CA VAL A 1001 52.73 -19.99 41.30
C VAL A 1001 53.86 -19.18 40.67
N GLU A 1002 53.85 -19.09 39.35
CA GLU A 1002 54.69 -18.17 38.57
C GLU A 1002 53.74 -17.19 37.83
N VAL A 1003 54.10 -15.90 37.76
CA VAL A 1003 53.29 -14.87 37.13
C VAL A 1003 54.05 -14.21 36.01
N PHE A 1004 53.42 -14.15 34.84
CA PHE A 1004 53.95 -13.53 33.61
C PHE A 1004 53.04 -12.44 33.13
N ASP A 1005 53.63 -11.37 32.62
CA ASP A 1005 52.89 -10.30 31.95
C ASP A 1005 52.54 -10.76 30.53
N ALA A 1006 51.34 -10.46 30.07
CA ALA A 1006 50.98 -10.70 28.69
C ALA A 1006 51.84 -9.82 27.76
N ALA A 1007 52.22 -10.32 26.58
CA ALA A 1007 53.26 -9.74 25.68
C ALA A 1007 52.97 -8.30 25.22
N ALA A 1008 51.76 -7.81 25.36
CA ALA A 1008 51.43 -6.39 25.12
C ALA A 1008 51.58 -5.62 26.45
N ALA A 1009 52.73 -5.04 26.70
CA ALA A 1009 53.15 -4.28 27.92
C ALA A 1009 52.20 -3.13 28.38
N LYS A 1010 51.03 -2.98 27.78
CA LYS A 1010 50.00 -1.97 28.07
C LYS A 1010 48.67 -2.56 28.57
N VAL A 1011 48.63 -3.87 28.89
CA VAL A 1011 47.36 -4.58 29.14
C VAL A 1011 47.32 -5.01 30.62
N GLU A 1012 46.18 -4.87 31.27
CA GLU A 1012 45.91 -5.31 32.65
C GLU A 1012 45.81 -6.84 32.78
N GLU A 1013 46.05 -7.58 31.71
CA GLU A 1013 45.96 -9.05 31.64
C GLU A 1013 47.27 -9.69 32.04
N LYS A 1014 47.21 -10.69 32.94
CA LYS A 1014 48.35 -11.43 33.42
C LYS A 1014 48.10 -12.93 33.40
N TRP A 1015 49.18 -13.70 33.22
CA TRP A 1015 49.18 -15.14 33.28
C TRP A 1015 49.66 -15.61 34.65
N PHE A 1016 48.92 -16.51 35.25
CA PHE A 1016 49.28 -17.21 36.47
C PHE A 1016 49.43 -18.68 36.13
N VAL A 1017 50.63 -19.21 36.28
CA VAL A 1017 50.99 -20.60 36.01
C VAL A 1017 51.17 -21.28 37.36
N GLY A 1018 50.22 -22.13 37.75
CA GLY A 1018 50.29 -22.96 38.98
C GLY A 1018 50.75 -24.38 38.63
N ARG A 1019 51.83 -24.80 39.20
CA ARG A 1019 52.34 -26.18 39.05
C ARG A 1019 52.01 -26.97 40.27
N LYS A 1020 51.49 -28.21 40.07
CA LYS A 1020 51.28 -29.17 41.15
C LYS A 1020 52.64 -29.82 41.46
N THR A 1021 53.13 -29.61 42.69
CA THR A 1021 54.42 -30.21 43.20
C THR A 1021 54.17 -31.54 43.89
#